data_ad92bc5db979d85b39534109d449dd6e
#
_entry.id   ad92bc5db979d85b39534109d449dd6e
#
_cell.length_a   1.000
_cell.length_b   1.000
_cell.length_c   1.000
_cell.angle_alpha   90.00
_cell.angle_beta   90.00
_cell.angle_gamma   90.00
#
_symmetry.space_group_name_H-M   'P 1'
#
loop_
_entity.id
_entity.type
_entity.pdbx_description
1 polymer ?
#
loop_
_entity_poly.entity_id
_entity_poly.type
_entity_poly.pdbx_seq_one_letter_code
_entity_poly.pdbx_strand_id
1 'polypeptide(L)'
;MATFETSLKSRLIYVFAISDEWHKDCLKVGETTLEEDDGNFPLPNSEVLNKAACDRIDQYTKTAGIAYTLLHTEMTVFFKGGTISSFNDKQVHSVLERSGVKKKTFDTVKGANEWFCCDLETIKKAIHAVKNGQNSLNASEISHTQTPIIFRPEQQAAIDKTKKQFKKGSQMLWNAKMRFGKTLCALRVARDLDMRRTIILTHRPVVDEGWFEDFGKIFYDRTDYHYGSRTKGEDFDSLERLAKKGGKYVYFASMQDMRGAQLVGGKFDKNNEVFSTEWDFLIVDEAHEGTRTELGEAVIKELTKVNTKVLKLSGTPFNLLDDYTEEETYTWDYTMEQRAKTEWDLLHMGDPNPYASLPAINIYTYDLGALMNDYSEDEKAFNFREFFRTKDDGTFIHENDVDNFLSLLCKEDKESLYPYSNDRYRSIFRHTLWVVPGVKAARALSAKLKAHPIFGCFEIVNVAGNGDEDEENANALQMVNTAIGKNPDETFTITLSCGRLTTGVSIKPWTAVFMMAGSYSTSAAGYMQTIFRVQTPFTYKGRMKEQCYAFDFAPDRTLRMLAEVAKVSAKAGKATEEDRNILGDFLNFCPIISIEGSQMKPYDVNKMMGQLKKAQIEKVVQCGFEDGALYNDELLKLTDVDLADFKNLKGIIGKTKAMPKSGDIDVNKQGFTNEEYAEKEKLEKKPKRERTPEEQARLDELKNRHNQRKDAISILRGISIRMPLLIFGAELKDEDEEITIDNFANLVDDTSWTEFMPKDVTKAIFAKFKRFYEPDVFREAGKRIRAMTRAADKFTIEQRIERIAGIFNTFRNPDKETVLTPWRVVNMHISDCLGGWCFMDEEFKQPLETPRFVDKGEVTYSVFRADSLIMEINSKSGLYPLLAAYNIYRNRLEAAKEKYGEVGNAFAMQLWDLTIEQNILVVCKTPMARSITRRTLVGFRDTKVHAEYYKNLIENISQNSDLVVNTLRDGKNFWGINENKHMTIDAIIGNPPY
;
A
#
# COMPACT_ATOMS: atom_id res chain seq x y z
N MET A 1 -22.29 5.26 -78.88
CA MET A 1 -23.45 5.99 -78.42
C MET A 1 -23.36 6.09 -76.91
N ALA A 2 -23.34 7.28 -76.32
CA ALA A 2 -23.43 7.44 -74.93
C ALA A 2 -24.86 7.09 -74.48
N THR A 3 -25.01 5.95 -73.80
CA THR A 3 -26.30 5.58 -73.23
C THR A 3 -26.39 6.26 -71.86
N PHE A 4 -27.54 6.92 -71.62
CA PHE A 4 -27.85 7.48 -70.31
C PHE A 4 -28.03 6.32 -69.28
N GLU A 5 -27.27 6.32 -68.17
CA GLU A 5 -27.44 5.38 -67.09
C GLU A 5 -28.49 5.89 -66.09
N THR A 6 -29.22 4.97 -65.46
CA THR A 6 -30.18 5.29 -64.40
C THR A 6 -29.48 5.92 -63.18
N SER A 7 -30.03 7.04 -62.70
CA SER A 7 -29.51 7.81 -61.60
C SER A 7 -29.67 7.09 -60.21
N LEU A 8 -30.61 6.16 -60.11
CA LEU A 8 -30.93 5.39 -58.93
C LEU A 8 -30.65 3.90 -59.22
N LYS A 9 -29.71 3.32 -58.50
CA LYS A 9 -29.35 1.90 -58.64
C LYS A 9 -29.62 1.16 -57.33
N SER A 10 -30.26 0.01 -57.39
CA SER A 10 -30.41 -0.88 -56.23
C SER A 10 -29.05 -1.43 -55.78
N ARG A 11 -28.92 -1.72 -54.47
CA ARG A 11 -27.69 -2.25 -53.87
C ARG A 11 -27.90 -3.67 -53.37
N LEU A 12 -26.85 -4.45 -53.38
CA LEU A 12 -26.78 -5.78 -52.80
C LEU A 12 -25.55 -5.91 -51.89
N ILE A 13 -25.68 -6.76 -50.88
CA ILE A 13 -24.58 -7.21 -50.04
C ILE A 13 -24.07 -8.55 -50.55
N TYR A 14 -22.77 -8.75 -50.48
CA TYR A 14 -22.14 -10.01 -50.85
C TYR A 14 -21.15 -10.50 -49.76
N VAL A 15 -20.99 -11.81 -49.68
CA VAL A 15 -20.05 -12.48 -48.80
C VAL A 15 -19.21 -13.47 -49.59
N PHE A 16 -17.88 -13.39 -49.45
CA PHE A 16 -16.98 -14.34 -50.13
C PHE A 16 -15.77 -14.71 -49.24
N ALA A 17 -15.13 -15.80 -49.66
CA ALA A 17 -13.90 -16.33 -49.06
C ALA A 17 -12.76 -16.38 -50.05
N ILE A 18 -11.54 -16.22 -49.60
CA ILE A 18 -10.29 -16.52 -50.33
C ILE A 18 -9.60 -17.72 -49.67
N SER A 19 -9.21 -18.71 -50.46
CA SER A 19 -8.68 -19.98 -49.99
C SER A 19 -7.15 -19.96 -49.91
N ASP A 20 -6.59 -18.94 -49.26
CA ASP A 20 -5.16 -18.86 -48.95
C ASP A 20 -4.91 -18.88 -47.43
N GLU A 21 -3.65 -19.01 -47.01
CA GLU A 21 -3.28 -19.02 -45.59
C GLU A 21 -3.55 -17.67 -44.88
N TRP A 22 -3.51 -16.55 -45.65
CA TRP A 22 -3.70 -15.20 -45.07
C TRP A 22 -5.16 -14.91 -44.74
N HIS A 23 -6.10 -15.49 -45.51
CA HIS A 23 -7.55 -15.28 -45.34
C HIS A 23 -8.23 -16.48 -44.66
N LYS A 24 -7.49 -17.46 -44.19
CA LYS A 24 -8.02 -18.64 -43.51
C LYS A 24 -8.97 -18.28 -42.38
N ASP A 25 -10.10 -18.94 -42.31
CA ASP A 25 -11.17 -18.76 -41.30
C ASP A 25 -11.79 -17.35 -41.26
N CYS A 26 -11.68 -16.58 -42.35
CA CYS A 26 -12.23 -15.24 -42.45
C CYS A 26 -13.10 -15.08 -43.70
N LEU A 27 -14.15 -14.30 -43.59
CA LEU A 27 -15.07 -13.95 -44.66
C LEU A 27 -15.09 -12.44 -44.84
N LYS A 28 -15.14 -12.02 -46.13
CA LYS A 28 -15.35 -10.62 -46.49
C LYS A 28 -16.81 -10.33 -46.71
N VAL A 29 -17.29 -9.22 -46.13
CA VAL A 29 -18.63 -8.66 -46.31
C VAL A 29 -18.50 -7.32 -47.00
N GLY A 30 -19.12 -7.17 -48.16
CA GLY A 30 -19.09 -5.93 -48.94
C GLY A 30 -20.41 -5.66 -49.65
N GLU A 31 -20.53 -4.46 -50.22
CA GLU A 31 -21.70 -4.07 -51.00
C GLU A 31 -21.32 -3.66 -52.42
N THR A 32 -22.29 -3.83 -53.38
CA THR A 32 -22.19 -3.32 -54.72
C THR A 32 -23.56 -2.89 -55.26
N THR A 33 -23.58 -2.25 -56.42
CA THR A 33 -24.82 -1.83 -57.13
C THR A 33 -25.23 -2.88 -58.13
N LEU A 34 -26.55 -3.02 -58.33
CA LEU A 34 -27.13 -3.81 -59.40
C LEU A 34 -27.21 -2.93 -60.65
N GLU A 35 -26.67 -3.36 -61.79
CA GLU A 35 -26.64 -2.60 -63.05
C GLU A 35 -27.97 -2.63 -63.77
N GLU A 36 -28.69 -3.74 -63.67
CA GLU A 36 -30.04 -3.91 -64.27
C GLU A 36 -31.05 -3.93 -63.13
N ASP A 37 -31.84 -2.88 -62.96
CA ASP A 37 -32.92 -2.74 -61.97
C ASP A 37 -34.26 -2.72 -62.74
N ASP A 38 -34.87 -3.89 -62.84
CA ASP A 38 -36.18 -4.06 -63.46
C ASP A 38 -37.37 -3.85 -62.52
N GLY A 39 -37.05 -3.38 -61.25
CA GLY A 39 -37.99 -3.15 -60.15
C GLY A 39 -38.42 -4.42 -59.44
N ASN A 40 -37.89 -5.57 -59.84
CA ASN A 40 -38.08 -6.81 -59.10
C ASN A 40 -37.07 -6.94 -57.98
N PHE A 41 -37.48 -7.64 -56.88
CA PHE A 41 -36.58 -7.98 -55.79
C PHE A 41 -36.05 -9.41 -55.93
N PRO A 42 -34.85 -9.60 -56.52
CA PRO A 42 -34.28 -10.92 -56.73
C PRO A 42 -34.10 -11.65 -55.39
N LEU A 43 -34.34 -12.95 -55.37
CA LEU A 43 -34.11 -13.78 -54.18
C LEU A 43 -32.62 -13.82 -53.85
N PRO A 44 -32.25 -14.01 -52.56
CA PRO A 44 -30.87 -14.25 -52.18
C PRO A 44 -30.20 -15.36 -52.99
N ASN A 45 -28.93 -15.14 -53.39
CA ASN A 45 -28.13 -16.03 -54.24
C ASN A 45 -28.69 -16.28 -55.64
N SER A 46 -29.57 -15.42 -56.15
CA SER A 46 -30.04 -15.47 -57.56
C SER A 46 -28.87 -15.20 -58.53
N GLU A 47 -29.00 -15.67 -59.75
CA GLU A 47 -27.98 -15.55 -60.78
C GLU A 47 -27.60 -14.08 -61.08
N VAL A 48 -28.62 -13.21 -61.07
CA VAL A 48 -28.46 -11.75 -61.26
C VAL A 48 -27.61 -11.11 -60.16
N LEU A 49 -27.89 -11.43 -58.88
CA LEU A 49 -27.14 -10.91 -57.72
C LEU A 49 -25.70 -11.48 -57.69
N ASN A 50 -25.58 -12.76 -58.00
CA ASN A 50 -24.28 -13.44 -58.03
C ASN A 50 -23.38 -12.86 -59.12
N LYS A 51 -23.92 -12.56 -60.29
CA LYS A 51 -23.20 -11.91 -61.40
C LYS A 51 -22.70 -10.54 -61.00
N ALA A 52 -23.56 -9.68 -60.47
CA ALA A 52 -23.18 -8.33 -60.02
C ALA A 52 -22.10 -8.36 -58.91
N ALA A 53 -22.20 -9.30 -57.97
CA ALA A 53 -21.18 -9.52 -56.95
C ALA A 53 -19.84 -9.98 -57.51
N CYS A 54 -19.86 -10.98 -58.44
CA CYS A 54 -18.65 -11.45 -59.12
C CYS A 54 -17.99 -10.34 -59.93
N ASP A 55 -18.77 -9.56 -60.71
CA ASP A 55 -18.23 -8.45 -61.50
C ASP A 55 -17.51 -7.42 -60.61
N ARG A 56 -18.04 -7.17 -59.41
CA ARG A 56 -17.41 -6.31 -58.41
C ARG A 56 -16.14 -6.93 -57.78
N ILE A 57 -16.17 -8.19 -57.40
CA ILE A 57 -15.04 -8.88 -56.79
C ILE A 57 -13.92 -9.05 -57.82
N ASP A 58 -14.22 -9.37 -59.08
CA ASP A 58 -13.28 -9.52 -60.17
C ASP A 58 -12.48 -8.23 -60.45
N GLN A 59 -13.06 -7.04 -60.23
CA GLN A 59 -12.35 -5.77 -60.40
C GLN A 59 -11.04 -5.66 -59.58
N TYR A 60 -10.95 -6.31 -58.45
CA TYR A 60 -9.75 -6.28 -57.60
C TYR A 60 -9.09 -7.61 -57.37
N THR A 61 -9.71 -8.75 -57.66
CA THR A 61 -9.11 -10.10 -57.50
C THR A 61 -8.55 -10.65 -58.82
N LYS A 62 -9.20 -10.41 -59.94
CA LYS A 62 -8.82 -10.96 -61.24
C LYS A 62 -7.46 -10.49 -61.73
N THR A 63 -7.19 -9.20 -61.60
CA THR A 63 -5.88 -8.63 -61.97
C THR A 63 -4.75 -9.07 -61.04
N ALA A 64 -5.09 -9.39 -59.80
CA ALA A 64 -4.12 -9.92 -58.81
C ALA A 64 -3.96 -11.46 -58.88
N GLY A 65 -4.71 -12.15 -59.72
CA GLY A 65 -4.66 -13.61 -59.86
C GLY A 65 -5.18 -14.37 -58.63
N ILE A 66 -6.05 -13.74 -57.82
CA ILE A 66 -6.57 -14.28 -56.54
C ILE A 66 -7.88 -15.02 -56.82
N ALA A 67 -7.92 -16.33 -56.55
CA ALA A 67 -9.15 -17.12 -56.60
C ALA A 67 -10.00 -16.91 -55.36
N TYR A 68 -11.31 -16.80 -55.55
CA TYR A 68 -12.28 -16.63 -54.44
C TYR A 68 -13.49 -17.55 -54.60
N THR A 69 -14.25 -17.71 -53.55
CA THR A 69 -15.53 -18.44 -53.53
C THR A 69 -16.61 -17.50 -53.02
N LEU A 70 -17.59 -17.17 -53.91
CA LEU A 70 -18.77 -16.42 -53.49
C LEU A 70 -19.71 -17.31 -52.69
N LEU A 71 -20.09 -16.84 -51.48
CA LEU A 71 -20.86 -17.66 -50.52
C LEU A 71 -22.30 -17.18 -50.33
N HIS A 72 -22.53 -15.88 -50.45
CA HIS A 72 -23.88 -15.32 -50.25
C HIS A 72 -24.02 -13.97 -50.92
N THR A 73 -25.23 -13.71 -51.51
CA THR A 73 -25.65 -12.45 -52.04
C THR A 73 -27.08 -12.15 -51.64
N GLU A 74 -27.40 -10.92 -51.31
CA GLU A 74 -28.74 -10.51 -50.91
C GLU A 74 -28.97 -9.03 -51.17
N MET A 75 -30.21 -8.66 -51.54
CA MET A 75 -30.59 -7.23 -51.71
C MET A 75 -30.50 -6.51 -50.37
N THR A 76 -29.96 -5.27 -50.37
CA THR A 76 -29.95 -4.39 -49.19
C THR A 76 -31.30 -3.73 -48.89
N VAL A 77 -32.31 -3.96 -49.74
CA VAL A 77 -33.67 -3.45 -49.61
C VAL A 77 -34.58 -4.57 -49.11
N PHE A 78 -35.45 -4.28 -48.16
CA PHE A 78 -36.39 -5.26 -47.58
C PHE A 78 -37.69 -4.60 -47.13
N PHE A 79 -38.75 -5.41 -46.99
CA PHE A 79 -40.06 -4.96 -46.50
C PHE A 79 -40.21 -5.15 -45.01
N LYS A 80 -40.63 -4.11 -44.30
CA LYS A 80 -40.92 -4.16 -42.87
C LYS A 80 -42.21 -3.37 -42.59
N GLY A 81 -43.25 -4.07 -42.08
CA GLY A 81 -44.50 -3.43 -41.69
C GLY A 81 -45.20 -2.66 -42.83
N GLY A 82 -45.08 -3.11 -44.09
CA GLY A 82 -45.69 -2.48 -45.26
C GLY A 82 -44.86 -1.29 -45.84
N THR A 83 -43.70 -0.99 -45.27
CA THR A 83 -42.79 0.04 -45.79
C THR A 83 -41.51 -0.59 -46.33
N ILE A 84 -40.90 0.02 -47.32
CA ILE A 84 -39.61 -0.36 -47.88
C ILE A 84 -38.52 0.26 -46.99
N SER A 85 -37.63 -0.58 -46.49
CA SER A 85 -36.46 -0.20 -45.69
C SER A 85 -35.19 -0.65 -46.40
N SER A 86 -34.07 -0.01 -46.12
CA SER A 86 -32.76 -0.41 -46.65
C SER A 86 -31.70 -0.44 -45.57
N PHE A 87 -30.63 -1.19 -45.79
CA PHE A 87 -29.44 -1.27 -44.95
C PHE A 87 -28.18 -1.23 -45.83
N ASN A 88 -27.00 -1.18 -45.21
CA ASN A 88 -25.74 -1.19 -45.93
C ASN A 88 -24.74 -2.14 -45.22
N ASP A 89 -23.59 -2.40 -45.86
CA ASP A 89 -22.53 -3.24 -45.33
C ASP A 89 -21.99 -2.72 -44.00
N LYS A 90 -21.87 -1.40 -43.79
CA LYS A 90 -21.40 -0.78 -42.56
C LYS A 90 -22.28 -1.11 -41.35
N GLN A 91 -23.58 -1.22 -41.54
CA GLN A 91 -24.49 -1.63 -40.48
C GLN A 91 -24.27 -3.10 -40.10
N VAL A 92 -24.05 -3.98 -41.12
CA VAL A 92 -23.71 -5.38 -40.85
C VAL A 92 -22.35 -5.51 -40.17
N HIS A 93 -21.36 -4.73 -40.61
CA HIS A 93 -20.04 -4.65 -39.93
C HIS A 93 -20.20 -4.21 -38.49
N SER A 94 -21.01 -3.17 -38.22
CA SER A 94 -21.27 -2.70 -36.86
C SER A 94 -21.90 -3.77 -35.98
N VAL A 95 -22.89 -4.51 -36.48
CA VAL A 95 -23.51 -5.61 -35.75
C VAL A 95 -22.48 -6.71 -35.43
N LEU A 96 -21.66 -7.11 -36.40
CA LEU A 96 -20.61 -8.12 -36.18
C LEU A 96 -19.60 -7.66 -35.15
N GLU A 97 -19.14 -6.41 -35.22
CA GLU A 97 -18.19 -5.84 -34.25
C GLU A 97 -18.77 -5.75 -32.85
N ARG A 98 -20.00 -5.24 -32.71
CA ARG A 98 -20.70 -5.17 -31.42
C ARG A 98 -21.03 -6.55 -30.86
N SER A 99 -21.14 -7.55 -31.70
CA SER A 99 -21.30 -8.95 -31.32
C SER A 99 -19.98 -9.64 -30.94
N GLY A 100 -18.84 -8.93 -30.94
CA GLY A 100 -17.53 -9.47 -30.59
C GLY A 100 -16.87 -10.32 -31.68
N VAL A 101 -17.38 -10.30 -32.93
CA VAL A 101 -16.75 -10.99 -34.05
C VAL A 101 -15.44 -10.27 -34.40
N LYS A 102 -14.33 -11.00 -34.38
CA LYS A 102 -13.00 -10.41 -34.64
C LYS A 102 -12.84 -10.02 -36.10
N LYS A 103 -12.36 -8.80 -36.32
CA LYS A 103 -11.84 -8.39 -37.62
C LYS A 103 -10.44 -8.97 -37.85
N LYS A 104 -10.19 -9.38 -39.10
CA LYS A 104 -8.84 -9.73 -39.54
C LYS A 104 -8.06 -8.46 -39.82
N THR A 105 -6.90 -8.32 -39.20
CA THR A 105 -5.91 -7.29 -39.51
C THR A 105 -4.83 -7.87 -40.40
N PHE A 106 -4.41 -7.13 -41.42
CA PHE A 106 -3.32 -7.53 -42.31
C PHE A 106 -2.14 -6.57 -42.06
N ASP A 107 -1.02 -7.11 -41.64
CA ASP A 107 0.15 -6.32 -41.21
C ASP A 107 0.74 -5.44 -42.31
N THR A 108 0.51 -5.82 -43.58
CA THR A 108 1.08 -5.14 -44.76
C THR A 108 0.10 -4.24 -45.49
N VAL A 109 -1.20 -4.26 -45.21
CA VAL A 109 -2.23 -3.53 -45.96
C VAL A 109 -3.07 -2.66 -45.04
N LYS A 110 -2.82 -1.36 -45.07
CA LYS A 110 -3.66 -0.39 -44.35
C LYS A 110 -5.02 -0.24 -45.06
N GLY A 111 -6.13 -0.44 -44.32
CA GLY A 111 -7.48 -0.15 -44.76
C GLY A 111 -8.32 -1.38 -45.18
N ALA A 112 -7.82 -2.59 -45.06
CA ALA A 112 -8.61 -3.81 -45.29
C ALA A 112 -9.47 -4.19 -44.07
N ASN A 113 -10.59 -3.46 -43.84
CA ASN A 113 -11.38 -3.53 -42.58
C ASN A 113 -12.70 -4.31 -42.72
N GLU A 114 -12.90 -5.05 -43.83
CA GLU A 114 -14.17 -5.71 -44.19
C GLU A 114 -14.10 -7.24 -44.04
N TRP A 115 -13.03 -7.76 -43.38
CA TRP A 115 -12.82 -9.18 -43.16
C TRP A 115 -13.14 -9.58 -41.70
N PHE A 116 -14.02 -10.55 -41.53
CA PHE A 116 -14.50 -11.03 -40.26
C PHE A 116 -14.19 -12.52 -40.07
N CYS A 117 -13.67 -12.87 -38.87
CA CYS A 117 -13.32 -14.25 -38.51
C CYS A 117 -14.55 -14.95 -37.92
N CYS A 118 -15.45 -15.41 -38.75
CA CYS A 118 -16.66 -16.16 -38.38
C CYS A 118 -17.15 -17.00 -39.55
N ASP A 119 -18.13 -17.84 -39.30
CA ASP A 119 -18.80 -18.63 -40.31
C ASP A 119 -19.90 -17.82 -41.08
N LEU A 120 -20.36 -18.38 -42.20
CA LEU A 120 -21.37 -17.73 -43.01
C LEU A 120 -22.70 -17.57 -42.30
N GLU A 121 -23.09 -18.50 -41.44
CA GLU A 121 -24.34 -18.43 -40.68
C GLU A 121 -24.37 -17.27 -39.69
N THR A 122 -23.22 -16.95 -39.08
CA THR A 122 -23.06 -15.77 -38.21
C THR A 122 -23.27 -14.48 -39.01
N ILE A 123 -22.75 -14.39 -40.24
CA ILE A 123 -22.96 -13.21 -41.09
C ILE A 123 -24.44 -13.09 -41.51
N LYS A 124 -25.10 -14.20 -41.89
CA LYS A 124 -26.53 -14.19 -42.21
C LYS A 124 -27.40 -13.75 -41.03
N LYS A 125 -27.07 -14.20 -39.83
CA LYS A 125 -27.73 -13.75 -38.61
C LYS A 125 -27.50 -12.24 -38.37
N ALA A 126 -26.31 -11.71 -38.64
CA ALA A 126 -26.02 -10.28 -38.55
C ALA A 126 -26.84 -9.46 -39.54
N ILE A 127 -26.98 -9.93 -40.80
CA ILE A 127 -27.88 -9.30 -41.79
C ILE A 127 -29.33 -9.31 -41.31
N HIS A 128 -29.79 -10.41 -40.73
CA HIS A 128 -31.15 -10.53 -40.20
C HIS A 128 -31.34 -9.59 -38.99
N ALA A 129 -30.35 -9.48 -38.09
CA ALA A 129 -30.38 -8.56 -36.98
C ALA A 129 -30.53 -7.10 -37.43
N VAL A 130 -29.76 -6.68 -38.45
CA VAL A 130 -29.90 -5.34 -39.04
C VAL A 130 -31.32 -5.10 -39.56
N LYS A 131 -31.90 -6.06 -40.29
CA LYS A 131 -33.30 -5.94 -40.78
C LYS A 131 -34.31 -5.82 -39.67
N ASN A 132 -34.05 -6.42 -38.51
CA ASN A 132 -34.88 -6.30 -37.34
C ASN A 132 -34.60 -5.07 -36.48
N GLY A 133 -33.61 -4.26 -36.84
CA GLY A 133 -33.20 -3.07 -36.09
C GLY A 133 -32.51 -3.40 -34.76
N GLN A 134 -31.81 -4.54 -34.68
CA GLN A 134 -30.93 -4.94 -33.59
C GLN A 134 -29.52 -4.45 -33.86
N ASN A 135 -28.82 -4.06 -32.85
CA ASN A 135 -27.43 -3.55 -32.92
C ASN A 135 -26.38 -4.64 -32.68
N SER A 136 -26.77 -5.80 -32.17
CA SER A 136 -25.90 -6.96 -31.97
C SER A 136 -26.64 -8.30 -32.03
N LEU A 137 -25.90 -9.38 -32.18
CA LEU A 137 -26.40 -10.75 -32.01
C LEU A 137 -26.44 -11.12 -30.52
N ASN A 138 -27.41 -11.95 -30.15
CA ASN A 138 -27.40 -12.57 -28.81
C ASN A 138 -26.25 -13.58 -28.67
N ALA A 139 -25.81 -13.82 -27.47
CA ALA A 139 -24.79 -14.82 -27.15
C ALA A 139 -25.18 -16.24 -27.65
N SER A 140 -26.46 -16.56 -27.65
CA SER A 140 -27.00 -17.83 -28.19
C SER A 140 -27.00 -17.93 -29.73
N GLU A 141 -26.91 -16.82 -30.42
CA GLU A 141 -26.91 -16.74 -31.90
C GLU A 141 -25.51 -16.84 -32.49
N ILE A 142 -24.49 -16.58 -31.67
CA ILE A 142 -23.09 -16.74 -32.06
C ILE A 142 -22.74 -18.22 -31.86
N SER A 143 -22.46 -18.94 -32.94
CA SER A 143 -22.17 -20.38 -32.87
C SER A 143 -20.82 -20.64 -32.18
N HIS A 144 -20.87 -20.94 -30.90
CA HIS A 144 -19.79 -21.56 -30.15
C HIS A 144 -20.26 -22.86 -29.53
N THR A 145 -19.59 -23.96 -29.77
CA THR A 145 -19.67 -25.19 -28.98
C THR A 145 -19.14 -24.88 -27.58
N GLN A 146 -19.99 -24.36 -26.71
CA GLN A 146 -19.59 -24.04 -25.34
C GLN A 146 -19.82 -25.23 -24.43
N THR A 147 -18.75 -25.70 -23.79
CA THR A 147 -18.82 -26.61 -22.67
C THR A 147 -19.41 -25.87 -21.45
N PRO A 148 -20.38 -26.43 -20.72
CA PRO A 148 -20.92 -25.83 -19.52
C PRO A 148 -19.80 -25.50 -18.54
N ILE A 149 -19.85 -24.30 -17.95
CA ILE A 149 -18.85 -23.88 -16.93
C ILE A 149 -19.14 -24.65 -15.65
N ILE A 150 -18.12 -25.38 -15.20
CA ILE A 150 -18.10 -26.02 -13.88
C ILE A 150 -17.41 -25.05 -12.93
N PHE A 151 -18.17 -24.52 -11.96
CA PHE A 151 -17.64 -23.65 -10.92
C PHE A 151 -16.84 -24.45 -9.90
N ARG A 152 -15.71 -23.93 -9.47
CA ARG A 152 -14.95 -24.49 -8.35
C ARG A 152 -15.76 -24.34 -7.05
N PRO A 153 -15.48 -25.16 -6.01
CA PRO A 153 -16.24 -25.16 -4.77
C PRO A 153 -16.40 -23.78 -4.12
N GLU A 154 -15.30 -22.99 -4.07
CA GLU A 154 -15.33 -21.64 -3.50
C GLU A 154 -16.14 -20.65 -4.34
N GLN A 155 -16.12 -20.82 -5.66
CA GLN A 155 -16.92 -19.99 -6.57
C GLN A 155 -18.42 -20.27 -6.35
N GLN A 156 -18.78 -21.55 -6.25
CA GLN A 156 -20.17 -21.95 -5.95
C GLN A 156 -20.58 -21.46 -4.56
N ALA A 157 -19.71 -21.56 -3.55
CA ALA A 157 -19.97 -21.06 -2.21
C ALA A 157 -20.21 -19.53 -2.17
N ALA A 158 -19.45 -18.74 -2.96
CA ALA A 158 -19.68 -17.31 -3.10
C ALA A 158 -21.04 -16.99 -3.70
N ILE A 159 -21.42 -17.70 -4.77
CA ILE A 159 -22.72 -17.56 -5.44
C ILE A 159 -23.85 -17.89 -4.45
N ASP A 160 -23.77 -19.02 -3.75
CA ASP A 160 -24.82 -19.48 -2.85
C ASP A 160 -24.94 -18.60 -1.60
N LYS A 161 -23.82 -18.13 -1.02
CA LYS A 161 -23.83 -17.16 0.08
C LYS A 161 -24.50 -15.86 -0.35
N THR A 162 -24.21 -15.36 -1.53
CA THR A 162 -24.82 -14.14 -2.07
C THR A 162 -26.31 -14.30 -2.29
N LYS A 163 -26.75 -15.41 -2.90
CA LYS A 163 -28.17 -15.73 -3.09
C LYS A 163 -28.93 -15.84 -1.74
N LYS A 164 -28.27 -16.39 -0.71
CA LYS A 164 -28.84 -16.47 0.64
C LYS A 164 -28.92 -15.09 1.30
N GLN A 165 -27.89 -14.28 1.15
CA GLN A 165 -27.84 -12.92 1.70
C GLN A 165 -28.89 -12.02 1.05
N PHE A 166 -29.10 -12.09 -0.25
CA PHE A 166 -30.07 -11.26 -0.96
C PHE A 166 -31.54 -11.59 -0.67
N LYS A 167 -31.81 -12.71 0.00
CA LYS A 167 -33.15 -12.98 0.58
C LYS A 167 -33.41 -12.18 1.85
N LYS A 168 -32.36 -11.77 2.57
CA LYS A 168 -32.44 -11.10 3.88
C LYS A 168 -32.07 -9.61 3.81
N GLY A 169 -31.10 -9.27 2.98
CA GLY A 169 -30.54 -7.94 2.85
C GLY A 169 -30.37 -7.52 1.39
N SER A 170 -29.77 -6.35 1.18
CA SER A 170 -29.56 -5.78 -0.16
C SER A 170 -28.09 -5.61 -0.53
N GLN A 171 -27.16 -5.90 0.39
CA GLN A 171 -25.73 -5.67 0.16
C GLN A 171 -24.90 -6.93 0.32
N MET A 172 -23.85 -7.06 -0.48
CA MET A 172 -22.84 -8.12 -0.42
C MET A 172 -21.49 -7.61 -0.90
N LEU A 173 -20.43 -7.97 -0.21
CA LEU A 173 -19.05 -7.70 -0.58
C LEU A 173 -18.29 -9.01 -0.84
N TRP A 174 -17.64 -9.13 -1.98
CA TRP A 174 -16.69 -10.20 -2.24
C TRP A 174 -15.25 -9.65 -2.09
N ASN A 175 -14.59 -10.07 -1.01
CA ASN A 175 -13.16 -10.00 -0.83
C ASN A 175 -12.54 -11.23 -1.49
N ALA A 176 -12.43 -11.21 -2.80
CA ALA A 176 -11.94 -12.34 -3.56
C ALA A 176 -10.74 -11.93 -4.43
N LYS A 177 -9.62 -12.61 -4.21
CA LYS A 177 -8.35 -12.31 -4.90
C LYS A 177 -8.52 -12.27 -6.43
N MET A 178 -7.53 -11.71 -7.10
CA MET A 178 -7.45 -11.77 -8.57
C MET A 178 -7.44 -13.22 -9.04
N ARG A 179 -8.05 -13.50 -10.21
CA ARG A 179 -8.21 -14.84 -10.79
C ARG A 179 -9.18 -15.77 -10.06
N PHE A 180 -9.93 -15.26 -9.11
CA PHE A 180 -11.06 -15.99 -8.53
C PHE A 180 -12.13 -16.32 -9.57
N GLY A 181 -12.33 -15.47 -10.58
CA GLY A 181 -13.44 -15.56 -11.54
C GLY A 181 -14.64 -14.74 -11.11
N LYS A 182 -14.40 -13.59 -10.45
CA LYS A 182 -15.44 -12.69 -9.92
C LYS A 182 -16.50 -12.36 -10.96
N THR A 183 -16.10 -12.03 -12.17
CA THR A 183 -16.96 -11.65 -13.30
C THR A 183 -17.96 -12.75 -13.65
N LEU A 184 -17.47 -13.98 -13.88
CA LEU A 184 -18.30 -15.14 -14.18
C LEU A 184 -19.29 -15.46 -13.05
N CYS A 185 -18.80 -15.44 -11.82
CA CYS A 185 -19.62 -15.74 -10.64
C CYS A 185 -20.70 -14.67 -10.39
N ALA A 186 -20.39 -13.38 -10.60
CA ALA A 186 -21.36 -12.28 -10.44
C ALA A 186 -22.47 -12.35 -11.50
N LEU A 187 -22.09 -12.63 -12.75
CA LEU A 187 -23.08 -12.89 -13.82
C LEU A 187 -23.93 -14.13 -13.55
N ARG A 188 -23.33 -15.17 -12.95
CA ARG A 188 -24.10 -16.35 -12.50
C ARG A 188 -25.11 -16.01 -11.41
N VAL A 189 -24.78 -15.13 -10.46
CA VAL A 189 -25.74 -14.62 -9.48
C VAL A 189 -26.91 -13.90 -10.16
N ALA A 190 -26.63 -13.03 -11.14
CA ALA A 190 -27.67 -12.34 -11.92
C ALA A 190 -28.60 -13.32 -12.63
N ARG A 191 -28.02 -14.36 -13.25
CA ARG A 191 -28.76 -15.42 -13.90
C ARG A 191 -29.62 -16.25 -12.94
N ASP A 192 -29.03 -16.72 -11.83
CA ASP A 192 -29.69 -17.58 -10.87
C ASP A 192 -30.85 -16.89 -10.11
N LEU A 193 -30.72 -15.57 -9.90
CA LEU A 193 -31.77 -14.75 -9.29
C LEU A 193 -32.76 -14.17 -10.31
N ASP A 194 -32.57 -14.49 -11.57
CA ASP A 194 -33.39 -14.06 -12.70
C ASP A 194 -33.61 -12.53 -12.79
N MET A 195 -32.53 -11.79 -12.51
CA MET A 195 -32.54 -10.32 -12.46
C MET A 195 -32.90 -9.71 -13.82
N ARG A 196 -33.92 -8.85 -13.84
CA ARG A 196 -34.43 -8.25 -15.08
C ARG A 196 -33.53 -7.16 -15.62
N ARG A 197 -33.05 -6.29 -14.74
CA ARG A 197 -32.14 -5.18 -15.05
C ARG A 197 -30.92 -5.25 -14.17
N THR A 198 -29.78 -5.57 -14.76
CA THR A 198 -28.48 -5.61 -14.07
C THR A 198 -27.57 -4.52 -14.64
N ILE A 199 -26.98 -3.71 -13.79
CA ILE A 199 -25.92 -2.77 -14.20
C ILE A 199 -24.59 -3.19 -13.60
N ILE A 200 -23.54 -3.18 -14.44
CA ILE A 200 -22.14 -3.35 -14.04
C ILE A 200 -21.52 -1.96 -14.04
N LEU A 201 -20.94 -1.59 -12.93
CA LEU A 201 -20.21 -0.33 -12.76
C LEU A 201 -18.75 -0.64 -12.45
N THR A 202 -17.84 -0.21 -13.29
CA THR A 202 -16.39 -0.38 -13.12
C THR A 202 -15.65 0.94 -13.24
N HIS A 203 -14.49 1.02 -12.62
CA HIS A 203 -13.66 2.21 -12.76
C HIS A 203 -13.02 2.34 -14.17
N ARG A 204 -12.80 1.22 -14.86
CA ARG A 204 -12.06 1.13 -16.12
C ARG A 204 -12.91 0.63 -17.28
N PRO A 205 -13.11 1.44 -18.34
CA PRO A 205 -13.86 1.04 -19.53
C PRO A 205 -13.27 -0.16 -20.29
N VAL A 206 -11.95 -0.32 -20.24
CA VAL A 206 -11.20 -1.38 -20.96
C VAL A 206 -11.64 -2.82 -20.63
N VAL A 207 -12.26 -3.04 -19.47
CA VAL A 207 -12.70 -4.39 -19.07
C VAL A 207 -14.06 -4.80 -19.65
N ASP A 208 -14.73 -3.94 -20.45
CA ASP A 208 -16.00 -4.23 -21.13
C ASP A 208 -15.93 -5.52 -21.96
N GLU A 209 -14.84 -5.73 -22.69
CA GLU A 209 -14.65 -6.95 -23.49
C GLU A 209 -14.67 -8.22 -22.66
N GLY A 210 -14.01 -8.21 -21.51
CA GLY A 210 -13.99 -9.36 -20.60
C GLY A 210 -15.37 -9.67 -20.00
N TRP A 211 -16.15 -8.65 -19.64
CA TRP A 211 -17.52 -8.81 -19.17
C TRP A 211 -18.44 -9.32 -20.28
N PHE A 212 -18.27 -8.83 -21.50
CA PHE A 212 -19.03 -9.29 -22.67
C PHE A 212 -18.75 -10.77 -22.99
N GLU A 213 -17.47 -11.18 -23.01
CA GLU A 213 -17.09 -12.58 -23.22
C GLU A 213 -17.65 -13.51 -22.12
N ASP A 214 -17.59 -13.08 -20.86
CA ASP A 214 -18.09 -13.87 -19.74
C ASP A 214 -19.63 -13.92 -19.70
N PHE A 215 -20.30 -12.84 -20.14
CA PHE A 215 -21.73 -12.85 -20.38
C PHE A 215 -22.12 -13.93 -21.40
N GLY A 216 -21.40 -13.99 -22.53
CA GLY A 216 -21.61 -15.01 -23.54
C GLY A 216 -21.49 -16.44 -23.00
N LYS A 217 -20.55 -16.68 -22.09
CA LYS A 217 -20.36 -18.01 -21.45
C LYS A 217 -21.46 -18.36 -20.44
N ILE A 218 -21.97 -17.38 -19.70
CA ILE A 218 -22.98 -17.60 -18.66
C ILE A 218 -24.40 -17.69 -19.23
N PHE A 219 -24.72 -16.90 -20.26
CA PHE A 219 -26.07 -16.80 -20.80
C PHE A 219 -26.26 -17.46 -22.18
N TYR A 220 -25.34 -18.34 -22.60
CA TYR A 220 -25.31 -18.99 -23.92
C TYR A 220 -26.63 -19.69 -24.30
N ASP A 221 -27.40 -20.18 -23.33
CA ASP A 221 -28.67 -20.90 -23.48
C ASP A 221 -29.92 -20.04 -23.14
N ARG A 222 -29.72 -18.72 -22.88
CA ARG A 222 -30.79 -17.80 -22.46
C ARG A 222 -31.00 -16.73 -23.57
N THR A 223 -32.02 -16.94 -24.39
CA THR A 223 -32.41 -15.99 -25.46
C THR A 223 -33.11 -14.75 -24.97
N ASP A 224 -33.60 -14.74 -23.73
CA ASP A 224 -34.29 -13.65 -23.07
C ASP A 224 -33.33 -12.64 -22.40
N TYR A 225 -32.01 -12.94 -22.31
CA TYR A 225 -30.99 -12.06 -21.77
C TYR A 225 -30.17 -11.40 -22.88
N HIS A 226 -29.94 -10.10 -22.73
CA HIS A 226 -29.17 -9.26 -23.65
C HIS A 226 -28.06 -8.55 -22.92
N TYR A 227 -26.96 -8.28 -23.63
CA TYR A 227 -25.87 -7.47 -23.11
C TYR A 227 -25.85 -6.14 -23.85
N GLY A 228 -25.47 -5.08 -23.14
CA GLY A 228 -25.24 -3.80 -23.78
C GLY A 228 -24.21 -2.95 -23.06
N SER A 229 -23.52 -2.16 -23.83
CA SER A 229 -22.60 -1.15 -23.38
C SER A 229 -22.46 -0.05 -24.43
N ARG A 230 -21.61 0.89 -24.19
CA ARG A 230 -21.27 1.91 -25.19
C ARG A 230 -20.63 1.31 -26.44
N THR A 231 -19.89 0.21 -26.33
CA THR A 231 -19.08 -0.37 -27.41
C THR A 231 -19.49 -1.77 -27.83
N LYS A 232 -20.15 -2.52 -26.97
CA LYS A 232 -20.54 -3.92 -27.18
C LYS A 232 -22.02 -4.16 -26.95
N GLY A 233 -22.55 -5.15 -27.62
CA GLY A 233 -23.96 -5.53 -27.50
C GLY A 233 -24.95 -4.43 -27.98
N GLU A 234 -26.10 -4.35 -27.33
CA GLU A 234 -27.14 -3.37 -27.64
C GLU A 234 -26.86 -1.99 -27.00
N ASP A 235 -27.41 -0.92 -27.55
CA ASP A 235 -27.45 0.38 -26.88
C ASP A 235 -28.50 0.38 -25.74
N PHE A 236 -28.43 1.36 -24.84
CA PHE A 236 -29.30 1.42 -23.68
C PHE A 236 -30.79 1.51 -24.04
N ASP A 237 -31.14 2.31 -25.05
CA ASP A 237 -32.50 2.49 -25.51
C ASP A 237 -33.10 1.20 -26.09
N SER A 238 -32.29 0.44 -26.83
CA SER A 238 -32.66 -0.87 -27.34
C SER A 238 -32.92 -1.87 -26.23
N LEU A 239 -32.06 -1.88 -25.20
CA LEU A 239 -32.22 -2.73 -24.00
C LEU A 239 -33.52 -2.41 -23.24
N GLU A 240 -33.87 -1.13 -23.07
CA GLU A 240 -35.12 -0.74 -22.42
C GLU A 240 -36.34 -1.10 -23.27
N ARG A 241 -36.24 -1.01 -24.58
CA ARG A 241 -37.30 -1.50 -25.49
C ARG A 241 -37.49 -3.01 -25.39
N LEU A 242 -36.44 -3.77 -25.29
CA LEU A 242 -36.47 -5.22 -25.08
C LEU A 242 -37.04 -5.56 -23.70
N ALA A 243 -36.66 -4.84 -22.64
CA ALA A 243 -37.20 -5.04 -21.31
C ALA A 243 -38.71 -4.78 -21.21
N LYS A 244 -39.23 -3.77 -21.92
CA LYS A 244 -40.68 -3.50 -22.05
C LYS A 244 -41.45 -4.66 -22.70
N LYS A 245 -40.77 -5.48 -23.52
CA LYS A 245 -41.34 -6.70 -24.13
C LYS A 245 -41.10 -7.98 -23.35
N GLY A 246 -40.57 -7.89 -22.11
CA GLY A 246 -40.30 -9.01 -21.23
C GLY A 246 -38.86 -9.55 -21.28
N GLY A 247 -37.99 -8.99 -22.07
CA GLY A 247 -36.57 -9.29 -22.10
C GLY A 247 -35.87 -8.84 -20.81
N LYS A 248 -34.66 -9.38 -20.58
CA LYS A 248 -33.78 -9.06 -19.46
C LYS A 248 -32.42 -8.66 -19.99
N TYR A 249 -31.69 -7.84 -19.23
CA TYR A 249 -30.40 -7.39 -19.73
C TYR A 249 -29.37 -7.10 -18.65
N VAL A 250 -28.11 -7.11 -19.08
CA VAL A 250 -26.93 -6.65 -18.34
C VAL A 250 -26.34 -5.46 -19.08
N TYR A 251 -26.28 -4.32 -18.43
CA TYR A 251 -25.71 -3.09 -18.98
C TYR A 251 -24.38 -2.76 -18.30
N PHE A 252 -23.35 -2.55 -19.09
CA PHE A 252 -22.04 -2.16 -18.62
C PHE A 252 -21.83 -0.64 -18.72
N ALA A 253 -21.43 -0.01 -17.63
CA ALA A 253 -21.12 1.41 -17.54
C ALA A 253 -19.78 1.63 -16.83
N SER A 254 -19.03 2.66 -17.28
CA SER A 254 -17.82 3.06 -16.58
C SER A 254 -18.11 4.15 -15.54
N MET A 255 -17.42 4.09 -14.41
CA MET A 255 -17.49 5.11 -13.34
C MET A 255 -17.11 6.49 -13.87
N GLN A 256 -16.12 6.57 -14.78
CA GLN A 256 -15.68 7.83 -15.39
C GLN A 256 -16.79 8.48 -16.23
N ASP A 257 -17.49 7.68 -17.02
CA ASP A 257 -18.61 8.18 -17.83
C ASP A 257 -19.78 8.63 -16.96
N MET A 258 -20.10 7.87 -15.91
CA MET A 258 -21.20 8.17 -14.99
C MET A 258 -20.93 9.43 -14.15
N ARG A 259 -19.71 9.61 -13.62
CA ARG A 259 -19.29 10.82 -12.86
C ARG A 259 -19.40 12.11 -13.66
N GLY A 260 -19.32 12.06 -14.99
CA GLY A 260 -19.47 13.22 -15.84
C GLY A 260 -20.89 13.80 -15.88
N ALA A 261 -21.90 13.09 -15.39
CA ALA A 261 -23.30 13.50 -15.43
C ALA A 261 -23.66 14.58 -14.41
N GLN A 262 -24.48 15.55 -14.78
CA GLN A 262 -24.92 16.64 -13.90
C GLN A 262 -25.67 16.14 -12.67
N LEU A 263 -26.44 15.05 -12.78
CA LEU A 263 -27.20 14.44 -11.68
C LEU A 263 -26.34 14.06 -10.48
N VAL A 264 -25.07 13.81 -10.69
CA VAL A 264 -24.10 13.43 -9.64
C VAL A 264 -23.03 14.50 -9.41
N GLY A 265 -23.25 15.72 -9.90
CA GLY A 265 -22.32 16.85 -9.73
C GLY A 265 -21.28 17.00 -10.85
N GLY A 266 -21.42 16.26 -11.94
CA GLY A 266 -20.60 16.41 -13.15
C GLY A 266 -21.02 17.59 -14.03
N LYS A 267 -20.36 17.75 -15.19
CA LYS A 267 -20.52 18.91 -16.09
C LYS A 267 -21.49 18.69 -17.25
N PHE A 268 -21.88 17.46 -17.54
CA PHE A 268 -22.58 17.11 -18.77
C PHE A 268 -24.00 16.61 -18.49
N ASP A 269 -24.96 17.04 -19.31
CA ASP A 269 -26.32 16.49 -19.31
C ASP A 269 -26.33 15.16 -20.09
N LYS A 270 -26.05 14.06 -19.39
CA LYS A 270 -25.97 12.73 -19.98
C LYS A 270 -26.32 11.65 -18.95
N ASN A 271 -26.59 10.44 -19.44
CA ASN A 271 -26.89 9.25 -18.65
C ASN A 271 -28.14 9.37 -17.73
N ASN A 272 -29.02 10.35 -17.97
CA ASN A 272 -30.19 10.60 -17.14
C ASN A 272 -31.11 9.37 -17.10
N GLU A 273 -31.27 8.69 -18.22
CA GLU A 273 -32.11 7.50 -18.35
C GLU A 273 -31.52 6.32 -17.55
N VAL A 274 -30.20 6.17 -17.57
CA VAL A 274 -29.50 5.14 -16.78
C VAL A 274 -29.69 5.37 -15.27
N PHE A 275 -29.61 6.63 -14.82
CA PHE A 275 -29.82 6.99 -13.42
C PHE A 275 -31.30 6.89 -12.99
N SER A 276 -32.24 7.15 -13.89
CA SER A 276 -33.67 7.07 -13.59
C SER A 276 -34.23 5.64 -13.62
N THR A 277 -33.46 4.68 -14.14
CA THR A 277 -33.84 3.28 -14.23
C THR A 277 -33.86 2.62 -12.86
N GLU A 278 -34.89 1.84 -12.58
CA GLU A 278 -34.95 0.96 -11.40
C GLU A 278 -34.16 -0.32 -11.67
N TRP A 279 -32.95 -0.38 -11.14
CA TRP A 279 -32.05 -1.50 -11.25
C TRP A 279 -32.38 -2.57 -10.21
N ASP A 280 -32.55 -3.84 -10.63
CA ASP A 280 -32.70 -4.96 -9.72
C ASP A 280 -31.35 -5.33 -9.08
N PHE A 281 -30.27 -5.23 -9.87
CA PHE A 281 -28.94 -5.63 -9.46
C PHE A 281 -27.86 -4.65 -9.94
N LEU A 282 -27.07 -4.17 -8.99
CA LEU A 282 -25.89 -3.34 -9.22
C LEU A 282 -24.63 -4.13 -8.84
N ILE A 283 -23.78 -4.39 -9.80
CA ILE A 283 -22.45 -4.97 -9.61
C ILE A 283 -21.42 -3.85 -9.68
N VAL A 284 -20.64 -3.65 -8.61
CA VAL A 284 -19.56 -2.66 -8.59
C VAL A 284 -18.24 -3.41 -8.61
N ASP A 285 -17.56 -3.39 -9.76
CA ASP A 285 -16.26 -4.05 -9.92
C ASP A 285 -15.11 -3.15 -9.51
N GLU A 286 -14.05 -3.77 -8.94
CA GLU A 286 -12.91 -3.10 -8.30
C GLU A 286 -13.36 -1.98 -7.35
N ALA A 287 -14.29 -2.32 -6.45
CA ALA A 287 -14.97 -1.37 -5.59
C ALA A 287 -14.06 -0.55 -4.67
N HIS A 288 -12.80 -0.94 -4.49
CA HIS A 288 -11.80 -0.18 -3.74
C HIS A 288 -11.24 1.02 -4.54
N GLU A 289 -11.37 1.03 -5.88
CA GLU A 289 -10.94 2.12 -6.75
C GLU A 289 -12.05 3.16 -6.90
N GLY A 290 -11.80 4.38 -6.45
CA GLY A 290 -12.65 5.54 -6.74
C GLY A 290 -14.07 5.55 -6.18
N THR A 291 -14.55 4.51 -5.50
CA THR A 291 -15.91 4.49 -4.94
C THR A 291 -16.06 5.37 -3.70
N ARG A 292 -14.98 5.70 -2.99
CA ARG A 292 -14.96 6.62 -1.83
C ARG A 292 -14.72 8.07 -2.19
N THR A 293 -14.67 8.44 -3.47
CA THR A 293 -14.72 9.85 -3.88
C THR A 293 -16.16 10.34 -3.78
N GLU A 294 -16.38 11.60 -3.45
CA GLU A 294 -17.73 12.19 -3.36
C GLU A 294 -18.57 11.91 -4.62
N LEU A 295 -17.97 12.04 -5.80
CA LEU A 295 -18.65 11.74 -7.06
C LEU A 295 -18.90 10.24 -7.25
N GLY A 296 -18.01 9.37 -6.79
CA GLY A 296 -18.20 7.92 -6.88
C GLY A 296 -19.30 7.42 -5.96
N GLU A 297 -19.35 7.92 -4.74
CA GLU A 297 -20.44 7.64 -3.79
C GLU A 297 -21.78 8.17 -4.31
N ALA A 298 -21.80 9.37 -4.90
CA ALA A 298 -23.00 9.94 -5.51
C ALA A 298 -23.53 9.08 -6.66
N VAL A 299 -22.65 8.54 -7.53
CA VAL A 299 -23.05 7.62 -8.61
C VAL A 299 -23.69 6.34 -8.05
N ILE A 300 -23.04 5.69 -7.10
CA ILE A 300 -23.57 4.45 -6.50
C ILE A 300 -24.89 4.72 -5.80
N LYS A 301 -24.99 5.82 -5.04
CA LYS A 301 -26.19 6.22 -4.32
C LYS A 301 -27.37 6.47 -5.28
N GLU A 302 -27.11 7.18 -6.39
CA GLU A 302 -28.16 7.49 -7.37
C GLU A 302 -28.65 6.25 -8.13
N LEU A 303 -27.77 5.30 -8.42
CA LEU A 303 -28.12 4.01 -9.05
C LEU A 303 -28.79 3.03 -8.09
N THR A 304 -28.62 3.20 -6.78
CA THR A 304 -29.21 2.30 -5.77
C THR A 304 -30.58 2.81 -5.36
N LYS A 305 -31.63 2.09 -5.78
CA LYS A 305 -33.00 2.34 -5.36
C LYS A 305 -33.41 1.35 -4.25
N VAL A 306 -34.61 1.50 -3.71
CA VAL A 306 -35.09 0.73 -2.53
C VAL A 306 -34.94 -0.80 -2.69
N ASN A 307 -35.19 -1.32 -3.87
CA ASN A 307 -35.16 -2.76 -4.15
C ASN A 307 -33.85 -3.25 -4.78
N THR A 308 -32.92 -2.35 -5.10
CA THR A 308 -31.67 -2.69 -5.76
C THR A 308 -30.78 -3.56 -4.87
N LYS A 309 -30.38 -4.73 -5.36
CA LYS A 309 -29.35 -5.55 -4.73
C LYS A 309 -27.97 -5.05 -5.18
N VAL A 310 -27.04 -4.90 -4.26
CA VAL A 310 -25.69 -4.37 -4.53
C VAL A 310 -24.65 -5.42 -4.20
N LEU A 311 -23.86 -5.81 -5.20
CA LEU A 311 -22.68 -6.67 -5.04
C LEU A 311 -21.43 -5.88 -5.36
N LYS A 312 -20.59 -5.68 -4.37
CA LYS A 312 -19.26 -5.08 -4.56
C LYS A 312 -18.20 -6.18 -4.69
N LEU A 313 -17.38 -6.07 -5.71
CA LEU A 313 -16.28 -6.99 -6.01
C LEU A 313 -14.95 -6.29 -5.77
N SER A 314 -14.08 -6.88 -4.99
CA SER A 314 -12.72 -6.36 -4.76
C SER A 314 -11.76 -7.49 -4.45
N GLY A 315 -10.54 -7.41 -4.99
CA GLY A 315 -9.43 -8.29 -4.60
C GLY A 315 -8.66 -7.77 -3.39
N THR A 316 -8.91 -6.53 -3.01
CA THR A 316 -8.16 -5.79 -1.97
C THR A 316 -9.06 -4.77 -1.27
N PRO A 317 -10.12 -5.22 -0.57
CA PRO A 317 -11.14 -4.32 -0.02
C PRO A 317 -10.75 -3.67 1.30
N PHE A 318 -9.46 -3.35 1.52
CA PHE A 318 -8.92 -2.82 2.77
C PHE A 318 -9.71 -1.64 3.36
N ASN A 319 -10.36 -0.87 2.48
CA ASN A 319 -11.13 0.30 2.86
C ASN A 319 -12.64 0.04 3.00
N LEU A 320 -13.13 -1.14 2.65
CA LEU A 320 -14.56 -1.44 2.56
C LEU A 320 -15.04 -2.41 3.63
N LEU A 321 -14.15 -3.20 4.22
CA LEU A 321 -14.52 -4.28 5.15
C LEU A 321 -15.24 -3.78 6.40
N ASP A 322 -14.91 -2.59 6.88
CA ASP A 322 -15.52 -2.02 8.08
C ASP A 322 -17.00 -1.66 7.90
N ASP A 323 -17.45 -1.51 6.63
CA ASP A 323 -18.82 -1.16 6.29
C ASP A 323 -19.75 -2.39 6.14
N TYR A 324 -19.21 -3.62 6.27
CA TYR A 324 -19.93 -4.88 6.03
C TYR A 324 -19.83 -5.83 7.22
N THR A 325 -20.92 -6.55 7.48
CA THR A 325 -20.93 -7.64 8.46
C THR A 325 -20.31 -8.92 7.86
N GLU A 326 -19.99 -9.90 8.71
CA GLU A 326 -19.49 -11.21 8.25
C GLU A 326 -20.49 -11.94 7.33
N GLU A 327 -21.79 -11.76 7.54
CA GLU A 327 -22.85 -12.35 6.70
C GLU A 327 -22.90 -11.70 5.32
N GLU A 328 -22.57 -10.41 5.23
CA GLU A 328 -22.52 -9.61 4.00
C GLU A 328 -21.17 -9.69 3.27
N THR A 329 -20.19 -10.43 3.81
CA THR A 329 -18.86 -10.54 3.23
C THR A 329 -18.53 -11.98 2.86
N TYR A 330 -18.02 -12.21 1.66
CA TYR A 330 -17.40 -13.47 1.25
C TYR A 330 -15.90 -13.25 1.03
N THR A 331 -15.06 -14.05 1.66
CA THR A 331 -13.59 -13.93 1.55
C THR A 331 -13.02 -15.17 0.88
N TRP A 332 -12.16 -14.95 -0.11
CA TRP A 332 -11.29 -15.94 -0.74
C TRP A 332 -9.95 -15.32 -1.10
N ASP A 333 -8.96 -15.55 -0.27
CA ASP A 333 -7.62 -14.98 -0.41
C ASP A 333 -6.62 -15.95 -1.07
N TYR A 334 -5.38 -15.50 -1.20
CA TYR A 334 -4.31 -16.29 -1.77
C TYR A 334 -3.98 -17.54 -0.95
N THR A 335 -4.02 -17.43 0.37
CA THR A 335 -3.72 -18.53 1.30
C THR A 335 -4.74 -19.65 1.18
N MET A 336 -6.03 -19.27 1.15
CA MET A 336 -7.14 -20.21 0.94
C MET A 336 -7.00 -20.95 -0.39
N GLU A 337 -6.62 -20.25 -1.45
CA GLU A 337 -6.42 -20.84 -2.77
C GLU A 337 -5.27 -21.85 -2.79
N GLN A 338 -4.11 -21.49 -2.23
CA GLN A 338 -2.96 -22.38 -2.21
C GLN A 338 -3.18 -23.58 -1.28
N ARG A 339 -3.88 -23.38 -0.17
CA ARG A 339 -4.32 -24.47 0.70
C ARG A 339 -5.25 -25.41 -0.05
N ALA A 340 -6.28 -24.90 -0.69
CA ALA A 340 -7.21 -25.72 -1.48
C ALA A 340 -6.49 -26.47 -2.61
N LYS A 341 -5.50 -25.86 -3.26
CA LYS A 341 -4.65 -26.52 -4.27
C LYS A 341 -3.89 -27.70 -3.68
N THR A 342 -3.28 -27.54 -2.51
CA THR A 342 -2.47 -28.59 -1.86
C THR A 342 -3.35 -29.70 -1.28
N GLU A 343 -4.47 -29.33 -0.66
CA GLU A 343 -5.40 -30.28 -0.04
C GLU A 343 -6.22 -31.07 -1.07
N TRP A 344 -6.44 -30.52 -2.28
CA TRP A 344 -7.25 -31.20 -3.29
C TRP A 344 -6.70 -32.56 -3.65
N ASP A 345 -5.41 -32.65 -3.92
CA ASP A 345 -4.73 -33.89 -4.31
C ASP A 345 -4.76 -34.94 -3.18
N LEU A 346 -4.87 -34.52 -1.93
CA LEU A 346 -5.00 -35.40 -0.76
C LEU A 346 -6.43 -35.88 -0.53
N LEU A 347 -7.42 -35.02 -0.75
CA LEU A 347 -8.83 -35.27 -0.43
C LEU A 347 -9.61 -35.87 -1.60
N HIS A 348 -9.15 -35.66 -2.84
CA HIS A 348 -9.83 -36.03 -4.08
C HIS A 348 -8.92 -36.87 -4.97
N MET A 349 -8.43 -38.01 -4.46
CA MET A 349 -7.53 -38.90 -5.19
C MET A 349 -8.15 -39.35 -6.52
N GLY A 350 -7.47 -39.01 -7.61
CA GLY A 350 -7.88 -39.38 -8.97
C GLY A 350 -8.73 -38.36 -9.72
N ASP A 351 -9.24 -37.31 -9.04
CA ASP A 351 -9.95 -36.23 -9.72
C ASP A 351 -8.97 -35.14 -10.18
N PRO A 352 -9.17 -34.53 -11.37
CA PRO A 352 -8.32 -33.43 -11.82
C PRO A 352 -8.38 -32.26 -10.85
N ASN A 353 -7.21 -31.77 -10.41
CA ASN A 353 -7.14 -30.63 -9.49
C ASN A 353 -7.53 -29.31 -10.20
N PRO A 354 -8.65 -28.67 -9.85
CA PRO A 354 -9.14 -27.46 -10.52
C PRO A 354 -8.26 -26.23 -10.26
N TYR A 355 -7.31 -26.32 -9.31
CA TYR A 355 -6.34 -25.27 -8.96
C TYR A 355 -4.96 -25.51 -9.59
N ALA A 356 -4.74 -26.62 -10.28
CA ALA A 356 -3.42 -27.02 -10.81
C ALA A 356 -2.78 -25.92 -11.66
N SER A 357 -3.57 -25.24 -12.48
CA SER A 357 -3.07 -24.17 -13.37
C SER A 357 -2.72 -22.84 -12.69
N LEU A 358 -2.99 -22.69 -11.39
CA LEU A 358 -2.73 -21.47 -10.64
C LEU A 358 -1.29 -21.49 -10.09
N PRO A 359 -0.37 -20.61 -10.57
CA PRO A 359 1.01 -20.63 -10.13
C PRO A 359 1.16 -20.19 -8.67
N ALA A 360 2.10 -20.81 -7.96
CA ALA A 360 2.54 -20.30 -6.66
C ALA A 360 3.44 -19.08 -6.85
N ILE A 361 3.35 -18.11 -5.92
CA ILE A 361 4.17 -16.91 -5.97
C ILE A 361 5.26 -16.96 -4.90
N ASN A 362 6.49 -16.60 -5.29
CA ASN A 362 7.63 -16.49 -4.40
C ASN A 362 8.09 -15.03 -4.38
N ILE A 363 8.25 -14.44 -3.21
CA ILE A 363 8.71 -13.07 -3.05
C ILE A 363 10.16 -13.09 -2.58
N TYR A 364 11.03 -12.41 -3.32
CA TYR A 364 12.45 -12.24 -2.99
C TYR A 364 12.69 -10.79 -2.63
N THR A 365 13.29 -10.55 -1.47
CA THR A 365 13.62 -9.21 -1.03
C THR A 365 15.13 -9.01 -0.96
N TYR A 366 15.59 -7.87 -1.45
CA TYR A 366 17.00 -7.49 -1.42
C TYR A 366 17.13 -6.18 -0.65
N ASP A 367 18.01 -6.14 0.32
CA ASP A 367 18.34 -4.91 1.02
C ASP A 367 19.41 -4.13 0.24
N LEU A 368 18.98 -3.19 -0.59
CA LEU A 368 19.90 -2.34 -1.34
C LEU A 368 20.68 -1.38 -0.45
N GLY A 369 20.14 -0.96 0.70
CA GLY A 369 20.84 -0.11 1.65
C GLY A 369 22.07 -0.80 2.23
N ALA A 370 21.98 -2.09 2.53
CA ALA A 370 23.12 -2.89 2.99
C ALA A 370 24.13 -3.22 1.88
N LEU A 371 23.69 -3.22 0.62
CA LEU A 371 24.54 -3.52 -0.55
C LEU A 371 25.27 -2.30 -1.11
N MET A 372 24.74 -1.09 -0.84
CA MET A 372 25.28 0.21 -1.32
C MET A 372 25.70 1.03 -0.11
N ASN A 373 26.94 0.88 0.31
CA ASN A 373 27.53 1.41 1.56
C ASN A 373 27.42 2.92 1.81
N ASP A 374 27.03 3.74 0.84
CA ASP A 374 26.96 5.19 0.96
C ASP A 374 25.58 5.73 1.41
N TYR A 375 24.56 4.88 1.53
CA TYR A 375 23.19 5.26 1.90
C TYR A 375 22.76 4.72 3.26
N SER A 376 23.68 4.16 4.06
CA SER A 376 23.40 3.31 5.23
C SER A 376 23.59 3.99 6.59
N GLU A 377 23.88 5.27 6.72
CA GLU A 377 24.03 5.91 8.04
C GLU A 377 22.70 6.18 8.77
N ASP A 378 21.57 6.04 8.09
CA ASP A 378 20.25 6.06 8.72
C ASP A 378 19.37 4.95 8.12
N GLU A 379 18.81 4.08 8.95
CA GLU A 379 17.87 2.97 8.68
C GLU A 379 16.59 3.42 7.96
N LYS A 380 16.70 3.98 6.76
CA LYS A 380 15.56 4.46 5.96
C LYS A 380 15.35 3.58 4.75
N ALA A 381 14.08 3.31 4.46
CA ALA A 381 13.71 2.58 3.27
C ALA A 381 14.28 3.22 2.00
N PHE A 382 14.80 2.38 1.14
CA PHE A 382 15.47 2.77 -0.08
C PHE A 382 14.58 3.62 -1.00
N ASN A 383 15.09 4.76 -1.44
CA ASN A 383 14.38 5.73 -2.23
C ASN A 383 14.60 5.55 -3.73
N PHE A 384 13.78 4.73 -4.37
CA PHE A 384 13.88 4.49 -5.80
C PHE A 384 13.70 5.73 -6.68
N ARG A 385 12.91 6.71 -6.25
CA ARG A 385 12.65 7.91 -7.05
C ARG A 385 13.87 8.80 -7.14
N GLU A 386 14.61 8.91 -6.06
CA GLU A 386 15.89 9.62 -6.08
C GLU A 386 16.98 8.78 -6.76
N PHE A 387 17.02 7.48 -6.48
CA PHE A 387 17.97 6.57 -7.11
C PHE A 387 17.90 6.62 -8.64
N PHE A 388 16.68 6.59 -9.21
CA PHE A 388 16.45 6.72 -10.65
C PHE A 388 16.18 8.16 -11.11
N ARG A 389 16.59 9.16 -10.35
CA ARG A 389 16.42 10.56 -10.74
C ARG A 389 17.28 10.89 -11.96
N THR A 390 16.64 11.57 -12.93
CA THR A 390 17.29 11.95 -14.20
C THR A 390 17.61 13.43 -14.25
N LYS A 391 18.69 13.77 -14.93
CA LYS A 391 19.01 15.12 -15.38
C LYS A 391 18.09 15.54 -16.53
N ASP A 392 18.18 16.79 -16.96
CA ASP A 392 17.39 17.29 -18.10
C ASP A 392 17.83 16.69 -19.45
N ASP A 393 19.08 16.24 -19.56
CA ASP A 393 19.62 15.52 -20.72
C ASP A 393 19.13 14.06 -20.84
N GLY A 394 18.38 13.56 -19.83
CA GLY A 394 17.85 12.21 -19.80
C GLY A 394 18.79 11.17 -19.19
N THR A 395 19.99 11.56 -18.72
CA THR A 395 20.91 10.66 -17.99
C THR A 395 20.54 10.60 -16.51
N PHE A 396 21.00 9.55 -15.79
CA PHE A 396 20.78 9.46 -14.36
C PHE A 396 21.71 10.43 -13.59
N ILE A 397 21.22 10.98 -12.49
CA ILE A 397 22.06 11.75 -11.56
C ILE A 397 23.05 10.82 -10.87
N HIS A 398 22.57 9.66 -10.44
CA HIS A 398 23.32 8.60 -9.77
C HIS A 398 23.71 7.49 -10.76
N GLU A 399 24.36 7.85 -11.84
CA GLU A 399 24.62 6.96 -12.97
C GLU A 399 25.45 5.72 -12.58
N ASN A 400 26.50 5.93 -11.79
CA ASN A 400 27.36 4.83 -11.31
C ASN A 400 26.60 3.86 -10.40
N ASP A 401 25.70 4.33 -9.57
CA ASP A 401 24.92 3.48 -8.67
C ASP A 401 23.90 2.64 -9.44
N VAL A 402 23.30 3.22 -10.48
CA VAL A 402 22.43 2.47 -11.39
C VAL A 402 23.22 1.40 -12.15
N ASP A 403 24.43 1.70 -12.62
CA ASP A 403 25.31 0.73 -13.28
C ASP A 403 25.74 -0.39 -12.32
N ASN A 404 26.08 -0.05 -11.09
CA ASN A 404 26.40 -1.02 -10.04
C ASN A 404 25.18 -1.92 -9.73
N PHE A 405 23.99 -1.35 -9.67
CA PHE A 405 22.76 -2.12 -9.45
C PHE A 405 22.48 -3.10 -10.60
N LEU A 406 22.60 -2.67 -11.86
CA LEU A 406 22.42 -3.53 -13.01
C LEU A 406 23.50 -4.63 -13.05
N SER A 407 24.73 -4.30 -12.73
CA SER A 407 25.82 -5.25 -12.62
C SER A 407 25.59 -6.26 -11.50
N LEU A 408 25.02 -5.83 -10.38
CA LEU A 408 24.67 -6.69 -9.26
C LEU A 408 23.60 -7.73 -9.65
N LEU A 409 22.56 -7.33 -10.39
CA LEU A 409 21.53 -8.26 -10.88
C LEU A 409 22.10 -9.36 -11.77
N CYS A 410 23.25 -9.10 -12.41
CA CYS A 410 23.91 -10.01 -13.32
C CYS A 410 25.16 -10.68 -12.73
N LYS A 411 25.49 -10.38 -11.46
CA LYS A 411 26.73 -10.85 -10.83
C LYS A 411 26.82 -12.37 -10.82
N GLU A 412 27.74 -12.89 -11.59
CA GLU A 412 28.01 -14.31 -11.69
C GLU A 412 28.87 -14.75 -10.49
N ASP A 413 28.27 -15.56 -9.61
CA ASP A 413 28.92 -16.22 -8.51
C ASP A 413 28.34 -17.63 -8.39
N LYS A 414 29.11 -18.62 -7.96
CA LYS A 414 28.66 -20.03 -7.86
C LYS A 414 27.42 -20.21 -6.96
N GLU A 415 27.22 -19.31 -6.02
CA GLU A 415 26.10 -19.28 -5.08
C GLU A 415 25.15 -18.08 -5.31
N SER A 416 25.32 -17.35 -6.40
CA SER A 416 24.54 -16.17 -6.68
C SER A 416 23.09 -16.50 -6.97
N LEU A 417 22.20 -15.73 -6.37
CA LEU A 417 20.74 -15.85 -6.49
C LEU A 417 20.13 -14.57 -7.09
N TYR A 418 20.99 -13.75 -7.71
CA TYR A 418 20.50 -12.62 -8.49
C TYR A 418 19.83 -13.10 -9.78
N PRO A 419 18.71 -12.48 -10.16
CA PRO A 419 17.79 -13.05 -11.17
C PRO A 419 18.37 -13.19 -12.57
N TYR A 420 19.44 -12.48 -12.90
CA TYR A 420 20.09 -12.56 -14.21
C TYR A 420 21.54 -13.05 -14.16
N SER A 421 21.96 -13.64 -13.04
CA SER A 421 23.34 -14.04 -12.81
C SER A 421 23.84 -15.19 -13.70
N ASN A 422 22.94 -16.00 -14.24
CA ASN A 422 23.31 -17.12 -15.10
C ASN A 422 22.24 -17.43 -16.16
N ASP A 423 22.58 -18.20 -17.19
CA ASP A 423 21.67 -18.49 -18.31
C ASP A 423 20.43 -19.28 -17.91
N ARG A 424 20.51 -20.12 -16.87
CA ARG A 424 19.34 -20.82 -16.35
C ARG A 424 18.34 -19.84 -15.75
N TYR A 425 18.79 -18.89 -14.95
CA TYR A 425 17.91 -17.88 -14.37
C TYR A 425 17.39 -16.92 -15.43
N ARG A 426 18.19 -16.51 -16.41
CA ARG A 426 17.75 -15.72 -17.55
C ARG A 426 16.63 -16.42 -18.33
N SER A 427 16.71 -17.74 -18.47
CA SER A 427 15.66 -18.55 -19.09
C SER A 427 14.38 -18.64 -18.25
N ILE A 428 14.49 -18.68 -16.92
CA ILE A 428 13.34 -18.63 -16.01
C ILE A 428 12.67 -17.25 -16.08
N PHE A 429 13.46 -16.16 -16.05
CA PHE A 429 13.01 -14.78 -16.09
C PHE A 429 13.01 -14.18 -17.50
N ARG A 430 12.64 -15.00 -18.47
CA ARG A 430 12.63 -14.66 -19.89
C ARG A 430 11.72 -13.49 -20.22
N HIS A 431 10.54 -13.44 -19.60
CA HIS A 431 9.56 -12.38 -19.75
C HIS A 431 9.24 -11.79 -18.39
N THR A 432 9.57 -10.52 -18.19
CA THR A 432 9.43 -9.85 -16.89
C THR A 432 8.77 -8.47 -17.01
N LEU A 433 8.11 -8.07 -15.91
CA LEU A 433 7.57 -6.73 -15.72
C LEU A 433 8.45 -5.98 -14.72
N TRP A 434 8.98 -4.83 -15.07
CA TRP A 434 9.74 -3.95 -14.19
C TRP A 434 8.95 -2.68 -13.91
N VAL A 435 8.57 -2.48 -12.66
CA VAL A 435 7.81 -1.31 -12.22
C VAL A 435 8.79 -0.25 -11.73
N VAL A 436 8.86 0.86 -12.43
CA VAL A 436 9.82 1.95 -12.21
C VAL A 436 9.14 3.25 -11.78
N PRO A 437 9.84 4.17 -11.08
CA PRO A 437 9.18 5.29 -10.38
C PRO A 437 8.72 6.45 -11.28
N GLY A 438 8.92 6.38 -12.59
CA GLY A 438 8.45 7.45 -13.48
C GLY A 438 8.84 7.27 -14.94
N VAL A 439 8.19 8.05 -15.81
CA VAL A 439 8.36 7.97 -17.27
C VAL A 439 9.79 8.34 -17.71
N LYS A 440 10.38 9.38 -17.11
CA LYS A 440 11.76 9.79 -17.42
C LYS A 440 12.74 8.70 -16.99
N ALA A 441 12.56 8.13 -15.79
CA ALA A 441 13.36 7.03 -15.28
C ALA A 441 13.25 5.79 -16.18
N ALA A 442 12.05 5.46 -16.66
CA ALA A 442 11.82 4.35 -17.59
C ALA A 442 12.56 4.53 -18.92
N ARG A 443 12.57 5.76 -19.47
CA ARG A 443 13.30 6.08 -20.71
C ARG A 443 14.81 5.94 -20.54
N ALA A 444 15.34 6.52 -19.46
CA ALA A 444 16.77 6.43 -19.15
C ALA A 444 17.20 4.98 -18.90
N LEU A 445 16.41 4.22 -18.13
CA LEU A 445 16.67 2.80 -17.87
C LEU A 445 16.59 1.95 -19.14
N SER A 446 15.61 2.22 -20.01
CA SER A 446 15.51 1.55 -21.32
C SER A 446 16.77 1.72 -22.16
N ALA A 447 17.31 2.95 -22.22
CA ALA A 447 18.55 3.22 -22.95
C ALA A 447 19.74 2.45 -22.37
N LYS A 448 19.89 2.46 -21.02
CA LYS A 448 20.96 1.72 -20.34
C LYS A 448 20.86 0.20 -20.51
N LEU A 449 19.67 -0.36 -20.37
CA LEU A 449 19.45 -1.79 -20.55
C LEU A 449 19.77 -2.25 -21.97
N LYS A 450 19.41 -1.48 -22.99
CA LYS A 450 19.77 -1.77 -24.40
C LYS A 450 21.27 -1.73 -24.66
N ALA A 451 22.01 -0.91 -23.96
CA ALA A 451 23.45 -0.79 -24.06
C ALA A 451 24.22 -1.81 -23.18
N HIS A 452 23.53 -2.47 -22.23
CA HIS A 452 24.16 -3.38 -21.28
C HIS A 452 24.50 -4.74 -21.92
N PRO A 453 25.67 -5.34 -21.66
CA PRO A 453 26.10 -6.58 -22.31
C PRO A 453 25.14 -7.75 -22.18
N ILE A 454 24.47 -7.89 -21.03
CA ILE A 454 23.52 -8.97 -20.76
C ILE A 454 22.10 -8.56 -21.11
N PHE A 455 21.63 -7.40 -20.63
CA PHE A 455 20.26 -6.96 -20.86
C PHE A 455 20.02 -6.53 -22.33
N GLY A 456 21.06 -6.18 -23.08
CA GLY A 456 20.95 -5.88 -24.52
C GLY A 456 20.50 -7.07 -25.37
N CYS A 457 20.55 -8.30 -24.82
CA CYS A 457 19.99 -9.50 -25.45
C CYS A 457 18.47 -9.62 -25.26
N PHE A 458 17.85 -8.77 -24.41
CA PHE A 458 16.42 -8.72 -24.18
C PHE A 458 15.80 -7.62 -25.04
N GLU A 459 14.60 -7.85 -25.54
CA GLU A 459 13.80 -6.79 -26.13
C GLU A 459 13.20 -5.92 -25.00
N ILE A 460 13.63 -4.67 -24.93
CA ILE A 460 13.20 -3.73 -23.89
C ILE A 460 11.96 -2.98 -24.36
N VAL A 461 10.81 -3.32 -23.81
CA VAL A 461 9.51 -2.75 -24.14
C VAL A 461 9.16 -1.68 -23.11
N ASN A 462 9.30 -0.41 -23.47
CA ASN A 462 8.96 0.69 -22.59
C ASN A 462 7.51 1.14 -22.84
N VAL A 463 6.62 0.79 -21.92
CA VAL A 463 5.21 1.19 -21.93
C VAL A 463 4.89 2.29 -20.93
N ALA A 464 5.90 2.84 -20.24
CA ALA A 464 5.72 3.95 -19.31
C ALA A 464 5.25 5.20 -20.06
N GLY A 465 4.09 5.72 -19.72
CA GLY A 465 3.47 6.91 -20.31
C GLY A 465 2.79 7.77 -19.27
N ASN A 466 2.36 8.97 -19.66
CA ASN A 466 1.59 9.87 -18.81
C ASN A 466 0.10 9.57 -18.98
N GLY A 467 -0.55 9.03 -17.95
CA GLY A 467 -2.00 8.92 -17.87
C GLY A 467 -2.59 7.53 -18.07
N ASP A 468 -3.85 7.41 -17.66
CA ASP A 468 -4.73 6.23 -17.75
C ASP A 468 -5.64 6.32 -18.99
N GLU A 469 -5.12 6.68 -20.15
CA GLU A 469 -5.93 6.68 -21.36
C GLU A 469 -6.07 5.25 -21.88
N ASP A 470 -7.31 4.79 -22.04
CA ASP A 470 -7.64 3.40 -22.42
C ASP A 470 -7.04 2.99 -23.77
N GLU A 471 -7.00 3.91 -24.72
CA GLU A 471 -6.36 3.72 -26.02
C GLU A 471 -4.86 3.46 -25.91
N GLU A 472 -4.19 4.14 -24.97
CA GLU A 472 -2.76 3.95 -24.70
C GLU A 472 -2.46 2.63 -23.98
N ASN A 473 -3.38 2.13 -23.14
CA ASN A 473 -3.26 0.81 -22.52
C ASN A 473 -3.43 -0.33 -23.53
N ALA A 474 -4.33 -0.20 -24.47
CA ALA A 474 -4.50 -1.16 -25.58
C ALA A 474 -3.24 -1.21 -26.45
N ASN A 475 -2.66 -0.06 -26.78
CA ASN A 475 -1.40 0.02 -27.51
C ASN A 475 -0.24 -0.58 -26.72
N ALA A 476 -0.16 -0.33 -25.41
CA ALA A 476 0.86 -0.92 -24.53
C ALA A 476 0.77 -2.44 -24.47
N LEU A 477 -0.44 -2.98 -24.36
CA LEU A 477 -0.68 -4.43 -24.41
C LEU A 477 -0.25 -5.04 -25.73
N GLN A 478 -0.58 -4.39 -26.84
CA GLN A 478 -0.19 -4.83 -28.19
C GLN A 478 1.33 -4.81 -28.35
N MET A 479 2.03 -3.77 -27.90
CA MET A 479 3.50 -3.69 -27.94
C MET A 479 4.14 -4.88 -27.22
N VAL A 480 3.70 -5.19 -26.00
CA VAL A 480 4.27 -6.30 -25.22
C VAL A 480 3.96 -7.64 -25.88
N ASN A 481 2.74 -7.86 -26.36
CA ASN A 481 2.38 -9.11 -27.04
C ASN A 481 3.16 -9.30 -28.36
N THR A 482 3.40 -8.22 -29.09
CA THR A 482 4.21 -8.25 -30.33
C THR A 482 5.67 -8.63 -30.02
N ALA A 483 6.26 -8.02 -28.98
CA ALA A 483 7.63 -8.33 -28.55
C ALA A 483 7.79 -9.77 -28.03
N ILE A 484 6.80 -10.29 -27.30
CA ILE A 484 6.79 -11.69 -26.86
C ILE A 484 6.63 -12.64 -28.07
N GLY A 485 5.81 -12.24 -29.04
CA GLY A 485 5.57 -13.01 -30.27
C GLY A 485 4.70 -14.26 -30.05
N LYS A 486 4.59 -15.06 -31.10
CA LYS A 486 3.82 -16.33 -31.09
C LYS A 486 4.54 -17.46 -30.35
N ASN A 487 5.87 -17.40 -30.26
CA ASN A 487 6.73 -18.40 -29.64
C ASN A 487 7.46 -17.81 -28.42
N PRO A 488 6.83 -17.76 -27.25
CA PRO A 488 7.45 -17.17 -26.04
C PRO A 488 8.76 -17.85 -25.61
N ASP A 489 9.03 -19.07 -26.04
CA ASP A 489 10.27 -19.77 -25.73
C ASP A 489 11.49 -19.25 -26.53
N GLU A 490 11.27 -18.48 -27.58
CA GLU A 490 12.32 -18.01 -28.49
C GLU A 490 12.72 -16.56 -28.26
N THR A 491 11.90 -15.84 -27.49
CA THR A 491 12.09 -14.41 -27.22
C THR A 491 12.41 -14.13 -25.75
N PHE A 492 13.06 -13.01 -25.49
CA PHE A 492 13.38 -12.51 -24.16
C PHE A 492 12.91 -11.05 -24.07
N THR A 493 12.05 -10.73 -23.10
CA THR A 493 11.49 -9.36 -23.00
C THR A 493 11.56 -8.82 -21.58
N ILE A 494 11.87 -7.54 -21.44
CA ILE A 494 11.75 -6.77 -20.21
C ILE A 494 10.76 -5.63 -20.50
N THR A 495 9.62 -5.64 -19.81
CA THR A 495 8.62 -4.59 -19.92
C THR A 495 8.81 -3.56 -18.83
N LEU A 496 9.11 -2.31 -19.19
CA LEU A 496 9.23 -1.20 -18.26
C LEU A 496 7.88 -0.46 -18.14
N SER A 497 7.37 -0.31 -16.93
CA SER A 497 6.11 0.38 -16.65
C SER A 497 6.23 1.29 -15.42
N CYS A 498 5.47 2.37 -15.40
CA CYS A 498 5.32 3.24 -14.23
C CYS A 498 3.84 3.39 -13.79
N GLY A 499 3.05 2.31 -13.93
CA GLY A 499 1.62 2.26 -13.59
C GLY A 499 0.78 1.57 -14.65
N ARG A 500 1.12 1.69 -15.94
CA ARG A 500 0.43 0.97 -17.01
C ARG A 500 0.64 -0.52 -16.88
N LEU A 501 -0.34 -1.32 -17.28
CA LEU A 501 -0.35 -2.77 -17.21
C LEU A 501 -0.16 -3.37 -15.78
N THR A 502 -0.05 -2.55 -14.74
CA THR A 502 -0.01 -3.04 -13.35
C THR A 502 -1.38 -3.46 -12.83
N THR A 503 -2.44 -2.97 -13.46
CA THR A 503 -3.83 -3.30 -13.13
C THR A 503 -4.64 -3.58 -14.40
N GLY A 504 -5.73 -4.38 -14.32
CA GLY A 504 -6.70 -4.59 -15.41
C GLY A 504 -6.26 -5.53 -16.56
N VAL A 505 -4.98 -5.82 -16.76
CA VAL A 505 -4.44 -6.55 -17.92
C VAL A 505 -3.76 -7.85 -17.52
N SER A 506 -3.70 -8.84 -18.42
CA SER A 506 -3.08 -10.15 -18.20
C SER A 506 -2.15 -10.51 -19.34
N ILE A 507 -0.87 -10.60 -19.04
CA ILE A 507 0.14 -11.11 -19.98
C ILE A 507 0.61 -12.47 -19.45
N LYS A 508 0.16 -13.53 -20.11
CA LYS A 508 0.32 -14.89 -19.62
C LYS A 508 1.80 -15.34 -19.49
N PRO A 509 2.72 -14.99 -20.41
CA PRO A 509 4.12 -15.43 -20.33
C PRO A 509 4.96 -14.76 -19.24
N TRP A 510 4.53 -13.67 -18.60
CA TRP A 510 5.30 -13.07 -17.52
C TRP A 510 5.53 -14.04 -16.37
N THR A 511 6.79 -14.25 -16.00
CA THR A 511 7.19 -15.14 -14.89
C THR A 511 7.62 -14.36 -13.65
N ALA A 512 8.07 -13.12 -13.81
CA ALA A 512 8.50 -12.32 -12.68
C ALA A 512 8.12 -10.83 -12.79
N VAL A 513 7.95 -10.20 -11.64
CA VAL A 513 7.81 -8.75 -11.50
C VAL A 513 8.94 -8.19 -10.62
N PHE A 514 9.52 -7.07 -11.05
CA PHE A 514 10.55 -6.32 -10.34
C PHE A 514 9.95 -5.02 -9.80
N MET A 515 9.90 -4.91 -8.48
CA MET A 515 9.30 -3.77 -7.79
C MET A 515 10.36 -2.72 -7.46
N MET A 516 10.65 -1.87 -8.42
CA MET A 516 11.60 -0.74 -8.32
C MET A 516 10.88 0.62 -8.26
N ALA A 517 9.59 0.62 -8.04
CA ALA A 517 8.80 1.83 -7.79
C ALA A 517 7.97 1.62 -6.53
N GLY A 518 7.58 2.70 -5.96
CA GLY A 518 6.75 2.70 -4.78
C GLY A 518 7.45 3.41 -3.64
N SER A 519 6.64 4.00 -2.86
CA SER A 519 6.98 4.71 -1.66
C SER A 519 6.24 4.03 -0.51
N TYR A 520 6.48 4.43 0.71
CA TYR A 520 5.68 4.04 1.88
C TYR A 520 4.18 4.33 1.73
N SER A 521 3.79 5.18 0.76
CA SER A 521 2.39 5.49 0.44
C SER A 521 1.78 4.60 -0.64
N THR A 522 2.52 3.65 -1.21
CA THR A 522 1.93 2.66 -2.12
C THR A 522 0.91 1.86 -1.32
N SER A 523 -0.34 1.85 -1.77
CA SER A 523 -1.37 1.07 -1.09
C SER A 523 -1.03 -0.42 -1.16
N ALA A 524 -1.31 -1.16 -0.10
CA ALA A 524 -1.18 -2.61 -0.08
C ALA A 524 -1.95 -3.25 -1.24
N ALA A 525 -3.12 -2.67 -1.57
CA ALA A 525 -3.92 -3.05 -2.71
C ALA A 525 -3.15 -2.97 -4.04
N GLY A 526 -2.58 -1.82 -4.35
CA GLY A 526 -1.83 -1.62 -5.60
C GLY A 526 -0.57 -2.50 -5.69
N TYR A 527 0.11 -2.70 -4.55
CA TYR A 527 1.26 -3.59 -4.48
C TYR A 527 0.87 -5.04 -4.79
N MET A 528 -0.14 -5.58 -4.09
CA MET A 528 -0.61 -6.95 -4.30
C MET A 528 -1.19 -7.16 -5.69
N GLN A 529 -1.95 -6.21 -6.21
CA GLN A 529 -2.44 -6.27 -7.58
C GLN A 529 -1.30 -6.37 -8.60
N THR A 530 -0.22 -5.65 -8.38
CA THR A 530 0.95 -5.66 -9.26
C THR A 530 1.68 -7.01 -9.21
N ILE A 531 1.99 -7.54 -8.03
CA ILE A 531 2.69 -8.82 -7.91
C ILE A 531 1.85 -9.99 -8.41
N PHE A 532 0.52 -9.95 -8.23
CA PHE A 532 -0.36 -11.00 -8.75
C PHE A 532 -0.54 -10.98 -10.29
N ARG A 533 0.02 -9.98 -11.01
CA ARG A 533 0.02 -10.01 -12.51
C ARG A 533 0.76 -11.20 -13.06
N VAL A 534 1.89 -11.57 -12.44
CA VAL A 534 2.68 -12.71 -12.88
C VAL A 534 2.05 -14.06 -12.53
N GLN A 535 1.04 -14.09 -11.64
CA GLN A 535 0.28 -15.29 -11.27
C GLN A 535 -0.75 -15.70 -12.35
N THR A 536 -0.72 -15.10 -13.53
CA THR A 536 -1.62 -15.49 -14.63
C THR A 536 -1.30 -16.90 -15.08
N PRO A 537 -2.27 -17.84 -15.12
CA PRO A 537 -2.08 -19.19 -15.62
C PRO A 537 -1.56 -19.18 -17.07
N PHE A 538 -0.59 -20.05 -17.33
CA PHE A 538 -0.04 -20.17 -18.66
C PHE A 538 0.42 -21.60 -18.92
N THR A 539 -0.05 -22.18 -20.02
CA THR A 539 0.40 -23.48 -20.52
C THR A 539 0.85 -23.30 -21.96
N TYR A 540 2.05 -23.77 -22.28
CA TYR A 540 2.61 -23.66 -23.60
C TYR A 540 3.42 -24.93 -23.94
N LYS A 541 3.13 -25.53 -25.08
CA LYS A 541 3.75 -26.80 -25.54
C LYS A 541 3.72 -27.89 -24.47
N GLY A 542 2.59 -28.05 -23.78
CA GLY A 542 2.40 -29.05 -22.74
C GLY A 542 3.08 -28.76 -21.39
N ARG A 543 3.83 -27.64 -21.27
CA ARG A 543 4.46 -27.20 -20.02
C ARG A 543 3.60 -26.12 -19.36
N MET A 544 3.30 -26.29 -18.09
CA MET A 544 2.48 -25.38 -17.30
C MET A 544 3.35 -24.51 -16.38
N LYS A 545 2.99 -23.25 -16.25
CA LYS A 545 3.64 -22.32 -15.31
C LYS A 545 3.18 -22.65 -13.89
N GLU A 546 4.05 -23.26 -13.09
CA GLU A 546 3.75 -23.65 -11.70
C GLU A 546 4.20 -22.63 -10.67
N GLN A 547 5.23 -21.83 -11.00
CA GLN A 547 5.85 -20.84 -10.15
C GLN A 547 5.89 -19.47 -10.82
N CYS A 548 5.77 -18.42 -10.04
CA CYS A 548 6.06 -17.07 -10.46
C CYS A 548 6.75 -16.30 -9.31
N TYR A 549 7.34 -15.14 -9.63
CA TYR A 549 8.30 -14.49 -8.76
C TYR A 549 8.01 -12.99 -8.64
N ALA A 550 8.23 -12.45 -7.46
CA ALA A 550 8.27 -11.02 -7.23
C ALA A 550 9.63 -10.66 -6.60
N PHE A 551 10.34 -9.73 -7.21
CA PHE A 551 11.60 -9.21 -6.68
C PHE A 551 11.36 -7.80 -6.14
N ASP A 552 11.47 -7.65 -4.82
CA ASP A 552 11.33 -6.36 -4.16
C ASP A 552 12.64 -5.93 -3.51
N PHE A 553 13.10 -4.75 -3.88
CA PHE A 553 14.36 -4.19 -3.40
C PHE A 553 14.18 -3.22 -2.22
N ALA A 554 13.02 -3.25 -1.57
CA ALA A 554 12.70 -2.51 -0.36
C ALA A 554 11.99 -3.44 0.65
N PRO A 555 12.74 -4.25 1.42
CA PRO A 555 12.21 -5.27 2.32
C PRO A 555 11.19 -4.71 3.32
N ASP A 556 11.43 -3.56 3.90
CA ASP A 556 10.52 -2.92 4.87
C ASP A 556 9.12 -2.66 4.27
N ARG A 557 9.07 -2.30 3.01
CA ARG A 557 7.81 -2.11 2.28
C ARG A 557 7.06 -3.42 2.11
N THR A 558 7.76 -4.46 1.62
CA THR A 558 7.17 -5.79 1.40
C THR A 558 6.54 -6.30 2.69
N LEU A 559 7.23 -6.18 3.79
CA LEU A 559 6.81 -6.66 5.09
C LEU A 559 5.60 -5.88 5.63
N ARG A 560 5.58 -4.56 5.47
CA ARG A 560 4.44 -3.72 5.84
C ARG A 560 3.19 -4.09 5.04
N MET A 561 3.35 -4.25 3.70
CA MET A 561 2.24 -4.63 2.83
C MET A 561 1.67 -6.00 3.20
N LEU A 562 2.53 -6.96 3.53
CA LEU A 562 2.10 -8.29 3.96
C LEU A 562 1.39 -8.28 5.32
N ALA A 563 1.84 -7.44 6.24
CA ALA A 563 1.15 -7.25 7.52
C ALA A 563 -0.26 -6.67 7.31
N GLU A 564 -0.43 -5.72 6.40
CA GLU A 564 -1.74 -5.19 6.03
C GLU A 564 -2.63 -6.25 5.36
N VAL A 565 -2.07 -7.08 4.47
CA VAL A 565 -2.79 -8.20 3.83
C VAL A 565 -3.25 -9.22 4.88
N ALA A 566 -2.40 -9.57 5.83
CA ALA A 566 -2.74 -10.48 6.92
C ALA A 566 -3.86 -9.93 7.81
N LYS A 567 -3.85 -8.63 8.13
CA LYS A 567 -4.94 -7.96 8.87
C LYS A 567 -6.28 -8.04 8.15
N VAL A 568 -6.29 -7.96 6.83
CA VAL A 568 -7.49 -8.05 6.00
C VAL A 568 -8.04 -9.48 5.94
N SER A 569 -7.14 -10.46 5.96
CA SER A 569 -7.54 -11.88 6.01
C SER A 569 -8.08 -12.28 7.39
N ALA A 570 -7.68 -11.56 8.44
CA ALA A 570 -8.05 -11.77 9.84
C ALA A 570 -9.25 -10.93 10.28
N LYS A 571 -10.40 -11.06 9.71
CA LYS A 571 -11.67 -10.43 10.16
C LYS A 571 -11.50 -9.14 10.98
N ALA A 572 -11.83 -8.01 10.43
CA ALA A 572 -11.72 -6.65 10.96
C ALA A 572 -11.83 -6.53 12.50
N GLY A 573 -10.83 -5.95 13.14
CA GLY A 573 -10.96 -5.27 14.43
C GLY A 573 -10.23 -5.80 15.66
N LYS A 574 -9.53 -6.95 15.64
CA LYS A 574 -8.73 -7.42 16.80
C LYS A 574 -7.49 -8.19 16.36
N ALA A 575 -6.31 -7.65 16.67
CA ALA A 575 -5.05 -8.38 16.57
C ALA A 575 -5.01 -9.48 17.65
N THR A 576 -5.18 -10.72 17.26
CA THR A 576 -5.18 -11.91 18.14
C THR A 576 -4.11 -12.91 17.69
N GLU A 577 -3.92 -14.01 18.43
CA GLU A 577 -3.09 -15.15 18.00
C GLU A 577 -3.50 -15.69 16.61
N GLU A 578 -4.75 -15.49 16.23
CA GLU A 578 -5.30 -15.84 14.92
C GLU A 578 -4.63 -15.06 13.78
N ASP A 579 -4.24 -13.80 14.01
CA ASP A 579 -3.52 -12.97 13.03
C ASP A 579 -2.11 -13.51 12.76
N ARG A 580 -1.45 -14.07 13.77
CA ARG A 580 -0.13 -14.72 13.62
C ARG A 580 -0.22 -15.99 12.81
N ASN A 581 -1.27 -16.77 13.00
CA ASN A 581 -1.51 -18.00 12.24
C ASN A 581 -1.81 -17.67 10.78
N ILE A 582 -2.59 -16.65 10.50
CA ILE A 582 -2.93 -16.20 9.14
C ILE A 582 -1.68 -15.69 8.40
N LEU A 583 -0.84 -14.92 9.07
CA LEU A 583 0.41 -14.47 8.49
C LEU A 583 1.38 -15.64 8.30
N GLY A 584 1.42 -16.59 9.27
CA GLY A 584 2.16 -17.82 9.16
C GLY A 584 1.75 -18.66 7.96
N ASP A 585 0.45 -18.82 7.77
CA ASP A 585 -0.12 -19.51 6.62
C ASP A 585 0.19 -18.78 5.31
N PHE A 586 0.07 -17.46 5.28
CA PHE A 586 0.43 -16.68 4.08
C PHE A 586 1.88 -16.93 3.68
N LEU A 587 2.80 -16.95 4.62
CA LEU A 587 4.23 -17.13 4.34
C LEU A 587 4.60 -18.59 4.05
N ASN A 588 3.84 -19.56 4.54
CA ASN A 588 3.98 -20.95 4.12
C ASN A 588 3.66 -21.13 2.64
N PHE A 589 2.68 -20.39 2.12
CA PHE A 589 2.26 -20.46 0.72
C PHE A 589 2.91 -19.38 -0.18
N CYS A 590 3.44 -18.33 0.39
CA CYS A 590 4.16 -17.25 -0.29
C CYS A 590 5.49 -17.01 0.42
N PRO A 591 6.49 -17.88 0.22
CA PRO A 591 7.77 -17.77 0.91
C PRO A 591 8.46 -16.46 0.56
N ILE A 592 8.94 -15.76 1.60
CA ILE A 592 9.78 -14.58 1.46
C ILE A 592 11.21 -14.99 1.77
N ILE A 593 12.09 -14.67 0.85
CA ILE A 593 13.51 -15.00 0.94
C ILE A 593 14.28 -13.69 1.02
N SER A 594 15.02 -13.50 2.11
CA SER A 594 15.97 -12.40 2.24
C SER A 594 17.33 -12.83 1.70
N ILE A 595 17.94 -11.91 0.96
CA ILE A 595 19.31 -12.07 0.49
C ILE A 595 20.18 -11.12 1.29
N GLU A 596 20.99 -11.70 2.18
CA GLU A 596 22.03 -11.02 2.94
C GLU A 596 23.40 -11.44 2.36
N GLY A 597 23.98 -10.59 1.53
CA GLY A 597 25.25 -10.91 0.84
C GLY A 597 25.11 -12.11 -0.12
N SER A 598 25.87 -13.17 0.09
CA SER A 598 25.84 -14.40 -0.72
C SER A 598 24.95 -15.51 -0.13
N GLN A 599 24.28 -15.27 1.00
CA GLN A 599 23.45 -16.27 1.67
C GLN A 599 21.97 -15.98 1.52
N MET A 600 21.20 -16.99 1.09
CA MET A 600 19.74 -17.01 1.20
C MET A 600 19.31 -17.60 2.52
N LYS A 601 18.42 -16.91 3.19
CA LYS A 601 17.73 -17.44 4.36
C LYS A 601 16.22 -17.30 4.15
N PRO A 602 15.44 -18.40 4.26
CA PRO A 602 14.01 -18.26 4.34
C PRO A 602 13.69 -17.44 5.59
N TYR A 603 12.84 -16.43 5.44
CA TYR A 603 12.37 -15.70 6.57
C TYR A 603 11.43 -16.57 7.41
N ASP A 604 11.79 -16.76 8.67
CA ASP A 604 10.82 -17.18 9.68
C ASP A 604 9.91 -15.97 10.00
N VAL A 605 8.61 -16.16 9.83
CA VAL A 605 7.58 -15.14 10.05
C VAL A 605 7.70 -14.48 11.41
N ASN A 606 7.88 -15.28 12.46
CA ASN A 606 7.94 -14.77 13.83
C ASN A 606 9.22 -13.95 14.03
N LYS A 607 10.31 -14.40 13.43
CA LYS A 607 11.59 -13.70 13.46
C LYS A 607 11.54 -12.39 12.68
N MET A 608 10.87 -12.40 11.54
CA MET A 608 10.72 -11.28 10.64
C MET A 608 9.77 -10.19 11.17
N MET A 609 8.56 -10.58 11.60
CA MET A 609 7.62 -9.66 12.26
C MET A 609 8.22 -9.10 13.55
N GLY A 610 8.94 -9.96 14.28
CA GLY A 610 9.68 -9.54 15.46
C GLY A 610 10.79 -8.53 15.12
N GLN A 611 11.51 -8.70 14.02
CA GLN A 611 12.60 -7.79 13.63
C GLN A 611 12.06 -6.44 13.11
N LEU A 612 11.03 -6.44 12.27
CA LEU A 612 10.41 -5.20 11.78
C LEU A 612 9.78 -4.39 12.89
N LYS A 613 8.96 -5.04 13.69
CA LYS A 613 8.35 -4.43 14.85
C LYS A 613 9.42 -3.92 15.80
N LYS A 614 10.50 -4.69 15.97
CA LYS A 614 11.64 -4.33 16.82
C LYS A 614 12.45 -3.17 16.25
N ALA A 615 12.76 -3.16 14.94
CA ALA A 615 13.47 -2.06 14.27
C ALA A 615 12.67 -0.77 14.31
N GLN A 616 11.37 -0.83 13.99
CA GLN A 616 10.49 0.33 14.04
C GLN A 616 10.33 0.88 15.46
N ILE A 617 10.17 0.02 16.45
CA ILE A 617 10.07 0.39 17.86
C ILE A 617 11.39 0.97 18.35
N GLU A 618 12.52 0.31 18.05
CA GLU A 618 13.85 0.78 18.42
C GLU A 618 14.11 2.18 17.87
N LYS A 619 13.76 2.43 16.60
CA LYS A 619 13.87 3.74 15.98
C LYS A 619 13.03 4.81 16.69
N VAL A 620 11.77 4.52 17.02
CA VAL A 620 10.90 5.44 17.78
C VAL A 620 11.51 5.75 19.15
N VAL A 621 12.07 4.75 19.83
CA VAL A 621 12.72 4.91 21.14
C VAL A 621 14.02 5.72 21.02
N GLN A 622 14.91 5.40 20.08
CA GLN A 622 16.18 6.09 19.89
C GLN A 622 16.01 7.55 19.46
N CYS A 623 14.97 7.84 18.68
CA CYS A 623 14.61 9.21 18.31
C CYS A 623 13.82 9.97 19.39
N GLY A 624 13.58 9.36 20.58
CA GLY A 624 12.83 10.02 21.66
C GLY A 624 11.41 10.38 21.26
N PHE A 625 10.71 9.51 20.52
CA PHE A 625 9.35 9.71 20.01
C PHE A 625 9.20 10.83 18.96
N GLU A 626 10.28 11.23 18.31
CA GLU A 626 10.23 12.18 17.19
C GLU A 626 9.82 11.53 15.87
N ASP A 627 9.90 10.20 15.73
CA ASP A 627 9.68 9.50 14.47
C ASP A 627 8.22 9.53 14.02
N GLY A 628 8.03 9.67 12.71
CA GLY A 628 6.71 9.69 12.08
C GLY A 628 5.94 8.37 12.19
N ALA A 629 6.62 7.26 12.46
CA ALA A 629 6.01 5.95 12.67
C ALA A 629 5.14 5.88 13.95
N LEU A 630 5.28 6.86 14.84
CA LEU A 630 4.44 7.00 16.03
C LEU A 630 3.01 7.45 15.69
N TYR A 631 2.77 7.95 14.46
CA TYR A 631 1.49 8.52 14.06
C TYR A 631 0.83 7.70 12.97
N ASN A 632 -0.49 7.56 13.06
CA ASN A 632 -1.30 6.83 12.10
C ASN A 632 -1.74 7.67 10.89
N ASP A 633 -2.41 7.02 9.93
CA ASP A 633 -2.84 7.65 8.67
C ASP A 633 -4.07 8.57 8.82
N GLU A 634 -4.68 8.69 9.99
CA GLU A 634 -5.74 9.67 10.23
C GLU A 634 -5.28 11.12 10.05
N LEU A 635 -3.98 11.38 10.22
CA LEU A 635 -3.36 12.66 9.86
C LEU A 635 -3.45 13.01 8.37
N LEU A 636 -3.79 12.05 7.50
CA LEU A 636 -4.05 12.29 6.07
C LEU A 636 -5.48 12.80 5.82
N LYS A 637 -6.38 12.58 6.76
CA LYS A 637 -7.82 12.82 6.65
C LYS A 637 -8.29 13.98 7.56
N LEU A 638 -7.42 14.98 7.80
CA LEU A 638 -7.74 16.10 8.69
C LEU A 638 -8.98 16.86 8.19
N THR A 639 -9.97 16.97 9.04
CA THR A 639 -11.17 17.80 8.83
C THR A 639 -10.90 19.29 9.15
N ASP A 640 -11.77 20.18 8.73
CA ASP A 640 -11.66 21.60 9.09
C ASP A 640 -11.69 21.83 10.61
N VAL A 641 -12.39 20.99 11.35
CA VAL A 641 -12.42 21.01 12.83
C VAL A 641 -11.06 20.61 13.39
N ASP A 642 -10.45 19.56 12.82
CA ASP A 642 -9.10 19.11 13.21
C ASP A 642 -8.07 20.20 12.95
N LEU A 643 -8.14 20.83 11.78
CA LEU A 643 -7.23 21.91 11.40
C LEU A 643 -7.38 23.12 12.34
N ALA A 644 -8.60 23.43 12.78
CA ALA A 644 -8.83 24.48 13.77
C ALA A 644 -8.23 24.10 15.14
N ASP A 645 -8.41 22.87 15.60
CA ASP A 645 -7.82 22.36 16.84
C ASP A 645 -6.28 22.35 16.76
N PHE A 646 -5.70 21.93 15.64
CA PHE A 646 -4.24 22.02 15.42
C PHE A 646 -3.73 23.46 15.38
N LYS A 647 -4.47 24.38 14.78
CA LYS A 647 -4.12 25.80 14.74
C LYS A 647 -4.14 26.42 16.15
N ASN A 648 -5.11 26.06 16.98
CA ASN A 648 -5.17 26.46 18.37
C ASN A 648 -3.99 25.87 19.15
N LEU A 649 -3.69 24.59 18.97
CA LEU A 649 -2.56 23.91 19.62
C LEU A 649 -1.21 24.49 19.17
N LYS A 650 -1.07 24.91 17.91
CA LYS A 650 0.13 25.60 17.39
C LYS A 650 0.38 26.94 18.08
N GLY A 651 -0.69 27.66 18.43
CA GLY A 651 -0.62 28.88 19.23
C GLY A 651 -0.07 28.64 20.64
N ILE A 652 -0.35 27.46 21.20
CA ILE A 652 0.08 27.02 22.54
C ILE A 652 1.52 26.51 22.55
N ILE A 653 1.85 25.57 21.65
CA ILE A 653 3.16 24.85 21.65
C ILE A 653 4.26 25.62 20.94
N GLY A 654 3.91 26.50 20.00
CA GLY A 654 4.88 27.15 19.11
C GLY A 654 5.37 26.20 17.99
N LYS A 655 6.34 26.66 17.19
CA LYS A 655 7.01 25.81 16.20
C LYS A 655 8.18 25.09 16.87
N THR A 656 8.12 23.77 16.99
CA THR A 656 9.34 22.99 17.23
C THR A 656 10.27 23.16 16.04
N LYS A 657 11.52 23.52 16.30
CA LYS A 657 12.54 23.58 15.23
C LYS A 657 12.62 22.21 14.59
N ALA A 658 12.44 22.16 13.27
CA ALA A 658 12.78 20.98 12.51
C ALA A 658 14.25 20.62 12.83
N MET A 659 14.55 19.34 13.02
CA MET A 659 15.93 18.87 13.12
C MET A 659 16.74 19.42 11.92
N PRO A 660 18.05 19.72 12.08
CA PRO A 660 18.89 20.07 10.95
C PRO A 660 18.71 18.99 9.88
N LYS A 661 18.55 19.41 8.64
CA LYS A 661 18.47 18.52 7.51
C LYS A 661 19.74 17.68 7.50
N SER A 662 19.71 16.49 8.06
CA SER A 662 20.58 15.43 7.61
C SER A 662 20.30 15.29 6.12
N GLY A 663 21.29 15.00 5.29
CA GLY A 663 21.16 14.93 3.84
C GLY A 663 20.14 13.91 3.31
N ASP A 664 19.09 13.72 4.05
CA ASP A 664 18.02 12.74 3.88
C ASP A 664 17.12 13.09 2.73
N ILE A 665 17.12 12.24 1.77
CA ILE A 665 16.19 12.17 0.67
C ILE A 665 14.85 11.68 1.20
N ASP A 666 14.01 12.62 1.66
CA ASP A 666 12.70 12.37 2.22
C ASP A 666 11.68 12.18 1.09
N VAL A 667 11.54 10.95 0.62
CA VAL A 667 10.65 10.64 -0.51
C VAL A 667 9.20 10.55 -0.13
N ASN A 668 8.88 10.37 1.11
CA ASN A 668 7.48 10.08 1.46
C ASN A 668 6.93 10.66 2.75
N LYS A 669 7.63 11.55 3.39
CA LYS A 669 7.05 12.34 4.49
C LYS A 669 6.11 13.46 3.99
N GLN A 670 5.77 13.47 2.69
CA GLN A 670 4.93 14.50 2.10
C GLN A 670 3.44 14.19 2.16
N GLY A 671 3.03 12.94 2.43
CA GLY A 671 1.63 12.58 2.61
C GLY A 671 0.78 12.63 1.37
N PHE A 672 1.38 12.45 0.20
CA PHE A 672 0.69 12.34 -1.07
C PHE A 672 0.66 10.89 -1.55
N THR A 673 -0.38 10.51 -2.29
CA THR A 673 -0.32 9.31 -3.14
C THR A 673 0.74 9.50 -4.22
N ASN A 674 1.18 8.42 -4.87
CA ASN A 674 2.13 8.54 -5.99
C ASN A 674 1.58 9.41 -7.11
N GLU A 675 0.27 9.33 -7.37
CA GLU A 675 -0.44 10.13 -8.36
C GLU A 675 -0.44 11.61 -7.97
N GLU A 676 -0.82 11.94 -6.74
CA GLU A 676 -0.83 13.32 -6.23
C GLU A 676 0.58 13.93 -6.23
N TYR A 677 1.60 13.12 -5.90
CA TYR A 677 2.97 13.59 -5.96
C TYR A 677 3.45 13.85 -7.41
N ALA A 678 3.14 12.94 -8.33
CA ALA A 678 3.45 13.11 -9.75
C ALA A 678 2.69 14.29 -10.36
N GLU A 679 1.42 14.48 -9.99
CA GLU A 679 0.59 15.63 -10.37
C GLU A 679 1.21 16.94 -9.87
N LYS A 680 1.58 17.00 -8.59
CA LYS A 680 2.26 18.18 -7.99
C LYS A 680 3.55 18.50 -8.73
N GLU A 681 4.40 17.50 -8.97
CA GLU A 681 5.67 17.68 -9.67
C GLU A 681 5.47 18.14 -11.12
N LYS A 682 4.48 17.59 -11.83
CA LYS A 682 4.09 18.00 -13.18
C LYS A 682 3.62 19.47 -13.20
N LEU A 683 2.78 19.85 -12.24
CA LEU A 683 2.27 21.20 -12.13
C LEU A 683 3.38 22.20 -11.69
N GLU A 684 4.31 21.80 -10.84
CA GLU A 684 5.45 22.64 -10.43
C GLU A 684 6.44 22.91 -11.58
N LYS A 685 6.68 21.91 -12.43
CA LYS A 685 7.56 22.05 -13.60
C LYS A 685 6.95 22.90 -14.73
N LYS A 686 5.62 23.01 -14.79
CA LYS A 686 4.93 23.85 -15.77
C LYS A 686 5.11 25.33 -15.39
N PRO A 687 5.62 26.20 -16.27
CA PRO A 687 5.77 27.62 -15.97
C PRO A 687 4.45 28.25 -15.49
N LYS A 688 4.51 29.12 -14.49
CA LYS A 688 3.29 29.74 -13.90
C LYS A 688 2.38 30.41 -14.93
N ARG A 689 2.95 31.00 -15.99
CA ARG A 689 2.21 31.65 -17.09
C ARG A 689 1.47 30.67 -18.02
N GLU A 690 1.81 29.40 -17.97
CA GLU A 690 1.24 28.36 -18.83
C GLU A 690 0.24 27.46 -18.06
N ARG A 691 0.11 27.65 -16.74
CA ARG A 691 -0.88 26.94 -15.93
C ARG A 691 -2.27 27.53 -16.12
N THR A 692 -3.27 26.67 -16.23
CA THR A 692 -4.66 27.12 -16.17
C THR A 692 -5.02 27.55 -14.74
N PRO A 693 -6.06 28.36 -14.52
CA PRO A 693 -6.54 28.69 -13.17
C PRO A 693 -6.86 27.46 -12.33
N GLU A 694 -7.40 26.40 -12.92
CA GLU A 694 -7.71 25.13 -12.26
C GLU A 694 -6.44 24.37 -11.88
N GLU A 695 -5.44 24.29 -12.77
CA GLU A 695 -4.14 23.70 -12.48
C GLU A 695 -3.41 24.46 -11.36
N GLN A 696 -3.49 25.79 -11.35
CA GLN A 696 -2.90 26.57 -10.27
C GLN A 696 -3.62 26.34 -8.95
N ALA A 697 -4.95 26.30 -8.95
CA ALA A 697 -5.77 26.02 -7.76
C ALA A 697 -5.46 24.64 -7.20
N ARG A 698 -5.33 23.63 -8.06
CA ARG A 698 -4.97 22.27 -7.67
C ARG A 698 -3.57 22.18 -7.07
N LEU A 699 -2.60 22.87 -7.66
CA LEU A 699 -1.25 22.94 -7.11
C LEU A 699 -1.21 23.62 -5.74
N ASP A 700 -1.98 24.69 -5.57
CA ASP A 700 -2.09 25.41 -4.30
C ASP A 700 -2.80 24.56 -3.23
N GLU A 701 -3.80 23.79 -3.60
CA GLU A 701 -4.46 22.81 -2.74
C GLU A 701 -3.45 21.73 -2.26
N LEU A 702 -2.73 21.11 -3.17
CA LEU A 702 -1.73 20.09 -2.84
C LEU A 702 -0.63 20.66 -1.92
N LYS A 703 -0.16 21.87 -2.19
CA LYS A 703 0.80 22.57 -1.32
C LYS A 703 0.24 22.86 0.07
N ASN A 704 -1.01 23.27 0.15
CA ASN A 704 -1.67 23.54 1.43
C ASN A 704 -1.83 22.26 2.25
N ARG A 705 -2.29 21.15 1.67
CA ARG A 705 -2.39 19.86 2.36
C ARG A 705 -1.04 19.40 2.91
N HIS A 706 0.02 19.52 2.10
CA HIS A 706 1.37 19.20 2.54
C HIS A 706 1.81 20.02 3.77
N ASN A 707 1.62 21.36 3.71
CA ASN A 707 1.99 22.24 4.80
C ASN A 707 1.18 21.96 6.07
N GLN A 708 -0.12 21.71 5.93
CA GLN A 708 -1.03 21.40 7.04
C GLN A 708 -0.59 20.12 7.77
N ARG A 709 -0.30 19.05 7.02
CA ARG A 709 0.18 17.79 7.61
C ARG A 709 1.54 17.98 8.31
N LYS A 710 2.48 18.64 7.65
CA LYS A 710 3.78 18.94 8.22
C LYS A 710 3.67 19.73 9.53
N ASP A 711 2.77 20.71 9.55
CA ASP A 711 2.48 21.50 10.74
C ASP A 711 1.84 20.63 11.84
N ALA A 712 0.87 19.76 11.52
CA ALA A 712 0.23 18.85 12.47
C ALA A 712 1.25 17.87 13.11
N ILE A 713 2.09 17.24 12.31
CA ILE A 713 3.16 16.36 12.82
C ILE A 713 4.14 17.14 13.70
N SER A 714 4.53 18.35 13.31
CA SER A 714 5.43 19.19 14.11
C SER A 714 4.84 19.54 15.47
N ILE A 715 3.53 19.79 15.53
CA ILE A 715 2.80 20.09 16.76
C ILE A 715 2.72 18.84 17.65
N LEU A 716 2.30 17.70 17.11
CA LEU A 716 2.22 16.44 17.85
C LEU A 716 3.61 16.01 18.36
N ARG A 717 4.66 16.23 17.59
CA ARG A 717 6.04 15.97 18.00
C ARG A 717 6.43 16.76 19.25
N GLY A 718 5.99 18.02 19.37
CA GLY A 718 6.19 18.82 20.58
C GLY A 718 5.58 18.21 21.86
N ILE A 719 4.54 17.39 21.73
CA ILE A 719 3.94 16.62 22.81
C ILE A 719 4.72 15.30 23.00
N SER A 720 4.95 14.58 21.91
CA SER A 720 5.49 13.20 21.94
C SER A 720 6.89 13.09 22.55
N ILE A 721 7.75 14.06 22.30
CA ILE A 721 9.14 14.05 22.83
C ILE A 721 9.22 14.09 24.36
N ARG A 722 8.13 14.44 25.03
CA ARG A 722 8.04 14.48 26.49
C ARG A 722 7.56 13.16 27.10
N MET A 723 6.94 12.30 26.31
CA MET A 723 6.33 11.05 26.77
C MET A 723 7.35 9.99 27.23
N PRO A 724 8.51 9.80 26.59
CA PRO A 724 9.46 8.75 26.97
C PRO A 724 9.92 8.85 28.43
N LEU A 725 10.18 10.04 28.94
CA LEU A 725 10.55 10.26 30.32
C LEU A 725 9.42 9.91 31.29
N LEU A 726 8.20 10.28 30.95
CA LEU A 726 7.02 9.95 31.76
C LEU A 726 6.71 8.45 31.73
N ILE A 727 6.93 7.78 30.60
CA ILE A 727 6.83 6.33 30.48
C ILE A 727 7.91 5.63 31.32
N PHE A 728 9.14 6.15 31.30
CA PHE A 728 10.24 5.63 32.12
C PHE A 728 9.88 5.68 33.62
N GLY A 729 9.26 6.77 34.09
CA GLY A 729 8.92 6.95 35.51
C GLY A 729 7.55 6.37 35.91
N ALA A 730 6.70 5.98 35.00
CA ALA A 730 5.35 5.54 35.31
C ALA A 730 5.32 4.33 36.23
N GLU A 731 4.51 4.40 37.29
CA GLU A 731 4.23 3.32 38.20
C GLU A 731 2.93 2.63 37.79
N LEU A 732 2.99 1.32 37.61
CA LEU A 732 1.84 0.48 37.22
C LEU A 732 1.36 -0.27 38.48
N LYS A 733 0.07 -0.48 38.58
CA LYS A 733 -0.56 -1.20 39.69
C LYS A 733 -0.27 -2.70 39.65
N ASP A 734 -0.11 -3.22 38.42
CA ASP A 734 0.23 -4.61 38.12
C ASP A 734 1.42 -4.63 37.16
N GLU A 735 2.30 -5.63 37.28
CA GLU A 735 3.44 -5.79 36.38
C GLU A 735 3.01 -6.11 34.94
N ASP A 736 1.86 -6.73 34.78
CA ASP A 736 1.25 -7.08 33.49
C ASP A 736 0.48 -5.91 32.86
N GLU A 737 0.27 -4.80 33.56
CA GLU A 737 -0.39 -3.61 33.01
C GLU A 737 0.48 -2.96 31.95
N GLU A 738 -0.12 -2.68 30.80
CA GLU A 738 0.55 -2.06 29.66
C GLU A 738 0.31 -0.54 29.62
N ILE A 739 1.32 0.23 29.24
CA ILE A 739 1.15 1.66 28.97
C ILE A 739 0.68 1.82 27.53
N THR A 740 -0.56 2.24 27.40
CA THR A 740 -1.22 2.51 26.11
C THR A 740 -1.41 4.02 25.94
N ILE A 741 -1.64 4.47 24.69
CA ILE A 741 -1.98 5.89 24.44
C ILE A 741 -3.27 6.31 25.17
N ASP A 742 -4.16 5.37 25.44
CA ASP A 742 -5.44 5.62 26.11
C ASP A 742 -5.31 5.81 27.61
N ASN A 743 -4.46 5.02 28.28
CA ASN A 743 -4.27 5.13 29.74
C ASN A 743 -3.13 6.06 30.15
N PHE A 744 -2.25 6.44 29.21
CA PHE A 744 -1.04 7.23 29.47
C PHE A 744 -1.30 8.49 30.31
N ALA A 745 -2.32 9.28 29.93
CA ALA A 745 -2.65 10.51 30.65
C ALA A 745 -3.12 10.26 32.09
N ASN A 746 -3.68 9.08 32.38
CA ASN A 746 -4.16 8.72 33.71
C ASN A 746 -3.02 8.26 34.64
N LEU A 747 -1.89 7.82 34.07
CA LEU A 747 -0.71 7.39 34.82
C LEU A 747 0.14 8.57 35.31
N VAL A 748 -0.13 9.77 34.84
CA VAL A 748 0.60 10.99 35.21
C VAL A 748 -0.33 11.88 36.04
N ASP A 749 0.13 12.29 37.24
CA ASP A 749 -0.62 13.24 38.05
C ASP A 749 -0.66 14.64 37.44
N ASP A 750 -1.61 15.48 37.84
CA ASP A 750 -1.84 16.79 37.19
C ASP A 750 -0.68 17.79 37.42
N THR A 751 0.01 17.70 38.55
CA THR A 751 1.19 18.54 38.85
C THR A 751 2.33 18.19 37.90
N SER A 752 2.58 16.89 37.74
CA SER A 752 3.60 16.37 36.82
C SER A 752 3.22 16.60 35.35
N TRP A 753 1.94 16.45 34.99
CA TRP A 753 1.46 16.78 33.67
C TRP A 753 1.75 18.23 33.29
N THR A 754 1.44 19.17 34.16
CA THR A 754 1.69 20.61 33.95
C THR A 754 3.19 20.93 33.86
N GLU A 755 4.05 20.22 34.60
CA GLU A 755 5.51 20.45 34.57
C GLU A 755 6.18 19.88 33.34
N PHE A 756 5.77 18.68 32.89
CA PHE A 756 6.47 17.96 31.82
C PHE A 756 5.85 18.17 30.44
N MET A 757 4.56 18.45 30.32
CA MET A 757 3.89 18.71 29.06
C MET A 757 4.04 20.18 28.63
N PRO A 758 3.81 20.50 27.34
CA PRO A 758 3.81 21.89 26.91
C PRO A 758 2.83 22.74 27.74
N LYS A 759 3.21 23.97 28.00
CA LYS A 759 2.34 24.92 28.74
C LYS A 759 0.94 24.94 28.11
N ASP A 760 -0.08 24.90 28.94
CA ASP A 760 -1.50 24.92 28.58
C ASP A 760 -2.04 23.69 27.79
N VAL A 761 -1.21 22.65 27.53
CA VAL A 761 -1.68 21.37 27.00
C VAL A 761 -2.25 20.52 28.13
N THR A 762 -3.54 20.69 28.43
CA THR A 762 -4.25 19.90 29.45
C THR A 762 -4.48 18.46 28.97
N LYS A 763 -4.77 17.54 29.89
CA LYS A 763 -5.17 16.16 29.58
C LYS A 763 -6.41 16.10 28.66
N ALA A 764 -7.35 17.05 28.80
CA ALA A 764 -8.52 17.16 27.96
C ALA A 764 -8.16 17.57 26.53
N ILE A 765 -7.19 18.46 26.34
CA ILE A 765 -6.65 18.81 25.02
C ILE A 765 -5.93 17.60 24.43
N PHE A 766 -5.07 16.93 25.19
CA PHE A 766 -4.37 15.73 24.72
C PHE A 766 -5.34 14.63 24.25
N ALA A 767 -6.47 14.43 24.96
CA ALA A 767 -7.46 13.43 24.58
C ALA A 767 -8.06 13.62 23.18
N LYS A 768 -8.09 14.85 22.64
CA LYS A 768 -8.53 15.12 21.27
C LYS A 768 -7.55 14.62 20.22
N PHE A 769 -6.25 14.58 20.57
CA PHE A 769 -5.17 14.25 19.63
C PHE A 769 -4.66 12.81 19.76
N LYS A 770 -5.03 12.07 20.81
CA LYS A 770 -4.57 10.69 21.03
C LYS A 770 -4.90 9.75 19.86
N ARG A 771 -5.98 9.99 19.11
CA ARG A 771 -6.41 9.20 17.94
C ARG A 771 -5.42 9.24 16.77
N PHE A 772 -4.54 10.25 16.71
CA PHE A 772 -3.53 10.37 15.67
C PHE A 772 -2.25 9.57 15.95
N TYR A 773 -2.16 8.94 17.12
CA TYR A 773 -1.05 8.05 17.46
C TYR A 773 -1.35 6.63 17.03
N GLU A 774 -0.30 5.90 16.62
CA GLU A 774 -0.38 4.47 16.34
C GLU A 774 -0.33 3.69 17.66
N PRO A 775 -1.45 3.08 18.12
CA PRO A 775 -1.53 2.54 19.49
C PRO A 775 -0.52 1.43 19.75
N ASP A 776 -0.28 0.55 18.79
CA ASP A 776 0.65 -0.57 18.93
C ASP A 776 2.09 -0.11 19.02
N VAL A 777 2.49 0.85 18.18
CA VAL A 777 3.85 1.40 18.21
C VAL A 777 4.11 2.12 19.53
N PHE A 778 3.16 2.91 20.00
CA PHE A 778 3.26 3.59 21.30
C PHE A 778 3.43 2.59 22.45
N ARG A 779 2.56 1.59 22.53
CA ARG A 779 2.59 0.56 23.56
C ARG A 779 3.92 -0.19 23.59
N GLU A 780 4.37 -0.66 22.45
CA GLU A 780 5.61 -1.46 22.35
C GLU A 780 6.87 -0.60 22.60
N ALA A 781 6.87 0.67 22.17
CA ALA A 781 7.95 1.60 22.50
C ALA A 781 8.02 1.86 24.01
N GLY A 782 6.87 1.99 24.67
CA GLY A 782 6.79 2.08 26.12
C GLY A 782 7.34 0.82 26.83
N LYS A 783 6.96 -0.37 26.36
CA LYS A 783 7.53 -1.64 26.85
C LYS A 783 9.05 -1.68 26.66
N ARG A 784 9.55 -1.23 25.51
CA ARG A 784 10.98 -1.24 25.20
C ARG A 784 11.78 -0.37 26.16
N ILE A 785 11.33 0.86 26.46
CA ILE A 785 11.98 1.76 27.42
C ILE A 785 12.07 1.09 28.80
N ARG A 786 10.98 0.49 29.28
CA ARG A 786 10.94 -0.21 30.56
C ARG A 786 11.80 -1.48 30.57
N ALA A 787 11.79 -2.23 29.48
CA ALA A 787 12.63 -3.43 29.31
C ALA A 787 14.14 -3.11 29.31
N MET A 788 14.54 -1.99 28.66
CA MET A 788 15.94 -1.52 28.71
C MET A 788 16.38 -1.21 30.15
N THR A 789 15.51 -0.58 30.95
CA THR A 789 15.77 -0.27 32.36
C THR A 789 15.87 -1.55 33.17
N ARG A 790 14.94 -2.50 33.01
CA ARG A 790 15.02 -3.81 33.73
C ARG A 790 16.26 -4.60 33.32
N ALA A 791 16.66 -4.54 32.07
CA ALA A 791 17.90 -5.19 31.62
C ALA A 791 19.14 -4.55 32.26
N ALA A 792 19.16 -3.23 32.45
CA ALA A 792 20.26 -2.53 33.11
C ALA A 792 20.49 -3.02 34.54
N ASP A 793 19.44 -3.39 35.25
CA ASP A 793 19.54 -3.88 36.65
C ASP A 793 20.27 -5.23 36.82
N LYS A 794 20.59 -5.93 35.73
CA LYS A 794 21.32 -7.21 35.73
C LYS A 794 22.83 -7.08 35.56
N PHE A 795 23.33 -5.89 35.29
CA PHE A 795 24.74 -5.61 35.01
C PHE A 795 25.47 -5.07 36.22
N THR A 796 26.79 -4.87 36.12
CA THR A 796 27.59 -4.18 37.14
C THR A 796 27.10 -2.75 37.34
N ILE A 797 27.45 -2.12 38.45
CA ILE A 797 26.99 -0.74 38.73
C ILE A 797 27.46 0.22 37.67
N GLU A 798 28.70 0.12 37.18
CA GLU A 798 29.24 0.94 36.12
C GLU A 798 28.45 0.77 34.82
N GLN A 799 28.28 -0.46 34.40
CA GLN A 799 27.51 -0.79 33.18
C GLN A 799 26.04 -0.36 33.31
N ARG A 800 25.46 -0.49 34.50
CA ARG A 800 24.10 -0.01 34.76
C ARG A 800 23.99 1.50 34.59
N ILE A 801 24.96 2.26 35.17
CA ILE A 801 24.98 3.73 35.04
C ILE A 801 25.10 4.16 33.59
N GLU A 802 25.99 3.52 32.83
CA GLU A 802 26.14 3.79 31.37
C GLU A 802 24.83 3.52 30.59
N ARG A 803 24.16 2.41 30.88
CA ARG A 803 22.90 2.06 30.23
C ARG A 803 21.77 3.03 30.60
N ILE A 804 21.66 3.43 31.88
CA ILE A 804 20.68 4.45 32.28
C ILE A 804 21.00 5.79 31.65
N ALA A 805 22.26 6.22 31.61
CA ALA A 805 22.69 7.42 30.91
C ALA A 805 22.37 7.34 29.41
N GLY A 806 22.58 6.17 28.77
CA GLY A 806 22.22 5.88 27.40
C GLY A 806 20.71 6.04 27.12
N ILE A 807 19.86 5.52 28.02
CA ILE A 807 18.40 5.71 27.93
C ILE A 807 18.05 7.20 28.00
N PHE A 808 18.61 7.95 28.94
CA PHE A 808 18.36 9.40 29.03
C PHE A 808 18.87 10.18 27.81
N ASN A 809 19.95 9.74 27.16
CA ASN A 809 20.44 10.35 25.92
C ASN A 809 19.46 10.19 24.74
N THR A 810 18.60 9.19 24.76
CA THR A 810 17.53 9.04 23.75
C THR A 810 16.39 10.03 23.99
N PHE A 811 16.19 10.54 25.22
CA PHE A 811 15.13 11.47 25.53
C PHE A 811 15.47 12.86 24.99
N ARG A 812 14.57 13.43 24.21
CA ARG A 812 14.78 14.74 23.63
C ARG A 812 14.44 15.84 24.63
N ASN A 813 15.26 16.88 24.64
CA ASN A 813 15.01 18.06 25.44
C ASN A 813 14.07 18.99 24.68
N PRO A 814 12.86 19.24 25.17
CA PRO A 814 12.03 20.30 24.61
C PRO A 814 12.63 21.67 24.92
N ASP A 815 12.41 22.62 24.02
CA ASP A 815 12.98 23.97 24.10
C ASP A 815 12.80 24.63 25.50
N LYS A 816 13.86 25.21 25.97
CA LYS A 816 14.05 26.24 27.00
C LYS A 816 13.34 26.16 28.38
N GLU A 817 12.15 25.55 28.52
CA GLU A 817 11.38 25.58 29.75
C GLU A 817 11.50 24.31 30.65
N THR A 818 11.83 23.14 30.06
CA THR A 818 11.96 21.88 30.80
C THR A 818 13.25 21.16 30.45
N VAL A 819 14.37 21.72 30.84
CA VAL A 819 15.68 21.15 30.50
C VAL A 819 15.95 19.93 31.41
N LEU A 820 16.03 18.75 30.82
CA LEU A 820 16.72 17.62 31.43
C LEU A 820 18.21 17.88 31.37
N THR A 821 18.91 17.92 32.48
CA THR A 821 20.36 18.10 32.49
C THR A 821 21.01 16.89 31.84
N PRO A 822 21.71 17.01 30.71
CA PRO A 822 22.37 15.87 30.05
C PRO A 822 23.42 15.25 30.94
N TRP A 823 23.62 13.91 30.82
CA TRP A 823 24.62 13.18 31.58
C TRP A 823 26.03 13.80 31.52
N ARG A 824 26.39 14.28 30.34
CA ARG A 824 27.62 15.02 30.09
C ARG A 824 27.77 16.22 31.04
N VAL A 825 26.71 17.01 31.19
CA VAL A 825 26.71 18.23 32.03
C VAL A 825 26.75 17.88 33.51
N VAL A 826 26.06 16.80 33.92
CA VAL A 826 26.14 16.29 35.33
C VAL A 826 27.57 15.90 35.67
N ASN A 827 28.25 15.16 34.79
CA ASN A 827 29.67 14.80 34.98
C ASN A 827 30.56 16.05 35.07
N MET A 828 30.34 17.01 34.18
CA MET A 828 31.12 18.27 34.18
C MET A 828 30.92 19.01 35.50
N HIS A 829 29.68 19.27 35.91
CA HIS A 829 29.41 20.03 37.13
C HIS A 829 29.95 19.37 38.38
N ILE A 830 29.73 18.06 38.58
CA ILE A 830 30.23 17.36 39.74
C ILE A 830 31.77 17.29 39.73
N SER A 831 32.39 16.96 38.61
CA SER A 831 33.85 16.90 38.49
C SER A 831 34.53 18.23 38.69
N ASP A 832 33.95 19.33 38.16
CA ASP A 832 34.52 20.65 38.35
C ASP A 832 34.35 21.23 39.72
N CYS A 833 33.25 20.97 40.39
CA CYS A 833 32.95 21.55 41.69
C CYS A 833 33.42 20.66 42.86
N LEU A 834 33.21 19.36 42.77
CA LEU A 834 33.46 18.41 43.86
C LEU A 834 34.57 17.38 43.57
N GLY A 835 34.93 17.20 42.28
CA GLY A 835 35.82 16.12 41.90
C GLY A 835 35.18 14.75 41.92
N GLY A 836 35.98 13.69 42.15
CA GLY A 836 35.54 12.31 42.20
C GLY A 836 35.54 11.58 40.87
N TRP A 837 34.86 10.45 40.82
CA TRP A 837 34.77 9.62 39.61
C TRP A 837 33.91 10.25 38.52
N CYS A 838 34.40 10.28 37.29
CA CYS A 838 33.79 10.88 36.12
C CYS A 838 33.74 9.90 34.96
N PHE A 839 32.60 9.76 34.31
CA PHE A 839 32.37 8.86 33.18
C PHE A 839 32.69 9.52 31.80
N MET A 840 33.25 10.73 31.79
CA MET A 840 33.56 11.47 30.58
C MET A 840 35.06 11.79 30.52
N ASP A 841 35.56 11.99 29.28
CA ASP A 841 36.92 12.46 29.00
C ASP A 841 37.19 13.85 29.61
N GLU A 842 38.40 14.36 29.48
CA GLU A 842 38.78 15.66 30.06
C GLU A 842 38.03 16.85 29.41
N GLU A 843 37.63 16.69 28.16
CA GLU A 843 36.88 17.72 27.42
C GLU A 843 35.34 17.50 27.53
N PHE A 844 34.90 16.49 28.25
CA PHE A 844 33.49 16.11 28.37
C PHE A 844 32.81 15.88 27.03
N LYS A 845 33.53 15.37 26.03
CA LYS A 845 32.98 15.07 24.70
C LYS A 845 32.61 13.62 24.49
N GLN A 846 33.42 12.70 25.03
CA GLN A 846 33.25 11.27 24.85
C GLN A 846 33.09 10.54 26.17
N PRO A 847 32.19 9.55 26.28
CA PRO A 847 32.11 8.66 27.42
C PRO A 847 33.36 7.77 27.48
N LEU A 848 33.80 7.43 28.69
CA LEU A 848 34.92 6.55 28.94
C LEU A 848 34.43 5.14 29.33
N GLU A 849 35.06 4.10 28.84
CA GLU A 849 34.78 2.70 29.24
C GLU A 849 35.08 2.47 30.70
N THR A 850 36.09 3.13 31.24
CA THR A 850 36.43 3.12 32.65
C THR A 850 36.43 4.54 33.18
N PRO A 851 35.64 4.85 34.23
CA PRO A 851 35.59 6.18 34.80
C PRO A 851 36.97 6.64 35.31
N ARG A 852 37.30 7.92 35.11
CA ARG A 852 38.52 8.58 35.59
C ARG A 852 38.27 9.25 36.96
N PHE A 853 39.25 9.39 37.76
CA PHE A 853 39.15 10.10 39.03
C PHE A 853 39.70 11.52 38.89
N VAL A 854 38.94 12.50 39.37
CA VAL A 854 39.27 13.93 39.36
C VAL A 854 39.50 14.35 40.81
N ASP A 855 40.72 14.72 41.21
CA ASP A 855 41.04 15.14 42.53
C ASP A 855 40.93 16.66 42.69
N LYS A 856 40.04 17.10 43.56
CA LYS A 856 39.87 18.51 43.99
C LYS A 856 40.36 18.76 45.42
N GLY A 857 41.21 17.89 45.91
CA GLY A 857 41.78 17.93 47.22
C GLY A 857 40.79 17.68 48.36
N GLU A 858 40.87 18.44 49.46
CA GLU A 858 40.04 18.23 50.64
C GLU A 858 38.51 18.18 50.34
N VAL A 859 38.05 18.90 49.33
CA VAL A 859 36.63 18.92 48.98
C VAL A 859 36.16 17.54 48.52
N THR A 860 36.91 16.87 47.64
CA THR A 860 36.57 15.53 47.13
C THR A 860 36.46 14.52 48.27
N TYR A 861 37.46 14.50 49.14
CA TYR A 861 37.56 13.54 50.19
C TYR A 861 36.58 13.81 51.36
N SER A 862 36.16 15.05 51.59
CA SER A 862 35.20 15.40 52.62
C SER A 862 33.74 15.13 52.19
N VAL A 863 33.43 15.36 50.91
CA VAL A 863 32.07 15.21 50.38
C VAL A 863 31.70 13.75 50.11
N PHE A 864 32.62 12.92 49.60
CA PHE A 864 32.30 11.55 49.15
C PHE A 864 32.70 10.46 50.19
N ARG A 865 32.75 10.78 51.48
CA ARG A 865 32.94 9.79 52.53
C ARG A 865 31.83 8.76 52.58
N ALA A 866 32.14 7.57 53.10
CA ALA A 866 31.16 6.49 53.26
C ALA A 866 29.95 6.82 54.16
N ASP A 867 30.12 7.82 55.06
CA ASP A 867 29.11 8.29 55.99
C ASP A 867 28.47 9.66 55.62
N SER A 868 28.88 10.27 54.51
CA SER A 868 28.34 11.54 54.04
C SER A 868 26.89 11.42 53.59
N LEU A 869 26.12 12.47 53.87
CA LEU A 869 24.73 12.60 53.45
C LEU A 869 24.58 13.71 52.38
N ILE A 870 24.27 13.32 51.18
CA ILE A 870 24.14 14.24 50.03
C ILE A 870 22.67 14.43 49.65
N MET A 871 22.26 15.68 49.47
CA MET A 871 20.88 16.02 49.08
C MET A 871 20.86 16.69 47.73
N GLU A 872 20.03 16.18 46.79
CA GLU A 872 19.64 16.91 45.60
C GLU A 872 18.36 17.69 45.86
N ILE A 873 18.32 18.96 45.40
CA ILE A 873 17.13 19.82 45.49
C ILE A 873 16.56 20.05 44.07
N ASN A 874 15.21 19.96 43.94
CA ASN A 874 14.48 20.22 42.72
C ASN A 874 14.80 19.19 41.60
N SER A 875 15.00 17.93 41.95
CA SER A 875 15.29 16.84 41.01
C SER A 875 14.12 16.61 40.03
N LYS A 876 14.46 16.34 38.78
CA LYS A 876 13.55 15.87 37.73
C LYS A 876 13.94 14.49 37.21
N SER A 877 15.22 14.17 37.12
CA SER A 877 15.77 12.96 36.48
C SER A 877 16.53 12.02 37.45
N GLY A 878 17.04 12.53 38.55
CA GLY A 878 17.87 11.76 39.47
C GLY A 878 19.29 11.49 38.98
N LEU A 879 19.77 12.16 37.92
CA LEU A 879 21.14 11.92 37.39
C LEU A 879 22.23 12.50 38.26
N TYR A 880 22.01 13.63 38.94
CA TYR A 880 22.96 14.16 39.93
C TYR A 880 23.19 13.23 41.12
N PRO A 881 22.14 12.75 41.81
CA PRO A 881 22.33 11.81 42.90
C PRO A 881 22.82 10.45 42.40
N LEU A 882 22.58 10.05 41.14
CA LEU A 882 23.17 8.85 40.56
C LEU A 882 24.72 8.91 40.56
N LEU A 883 25.29 10.04 40.11
CA LEU A 883 26.75 10.23 40.07
C LEU A 883 27.32 10.43 41.50
N ALA A 884 26.65 11.17 42.37
CA ALA A 884 27.05 11.35 43.76
C ALA A 884 27.06 10.00 44.49
N ALA A 885 26.02 9.20 44.36
CA ALA A 885 25.98 7.86 44.94
C ALA A 885 27.09 6.96 44.42
N TYR A 886 27.44 7.04 43.16
CA TYR A 886 28.54 6.27 42.59
C TYR A 886 29.88 6.62 43.26
N ASN A 887 30.13 7.89 43.55
CA ASN A 887 31.35 8.30 44.19
C ASN A 887 31.46 7.75 45.63
N ILE A 888 30.37 7.79 46.41
CA ILE A 888 30.34 7.19 47.74
C ILE A 888 30.44 5.66 47.69
N TYR A 889 29.71 5.04 46.75
CA TYR A 889 29.77 3.60 46.51
C TYR A 889 31.18 3.11 46.19
N ARG A 890 31.95 3.83 45.39
CA ARG A 890 33.34 3.49 45.07
C ARG A 890 34.21 3.44 46.30
N ASN A 891 34.06 4.41 47.20
CA ASN A 891 34.80 4.39 48.46
C ASN A 891 34.42 3.20 49.38
N ARG A 892 33.14 2.86 49.43
CA ARG A 892 32.66 1.66 50.15
C ARG A 892 33.17 0.37 49.48
N LEU A 893 33.20 0.32 48.16
CA LEU A 893 33.68 -0.85 47.43
C LEU A 893 35.18 -1.08 47.64
N GLU A 894 36.01 0.00 47.61
CA GLU A 894 37.44 -0.12 47.89
C GLU A 894 37.71 -0.55 49.32
N ALA A 895 37.02 0.00 50.30
CA ALA A 895 37.14 -0.44 51.69
C ALA A 895 36.68 -1.92 51.88
N ALA A 896 35.68 -2.36 51.14
CA ALA A 896 35.24 -3.76 51.16
C ALA A 896 36.27 -4.68 50.51
N LYS A 897 36.93 -4.27 49.41
CA LYS A 897 38.02 -5.01 48.76
C LYS A 897 39.25 -5.14 49.65
N GLU A 898 39.63 -4.07 50.35
CA GLU A 898 40.71 -4.11 51.31
C GLU A 898 40.45 -5.11 52.43
N LYS A 899 39.21 -5.22 52.89
CA LYS A 899 38.82 -6.07 54.02
C LYS A 899 38.56 -7.52 53.63
N TYR A 900 37.95 -7.77 52.48
CA TYR A 900 37.42 -9.08 52.10
C TYR A 900 38.09 -9.68 50.83
N GLY A 901 38.96 -8.95 50.14
CA GLY A 901 39.54 -9.35 48.87
C GLY A 901 38.60 -9.08 47.68
N GLU A 902 38.47 -10.04 46.75
CA GLU A 902 37.58 -9.86 45.62
C GLU A 902 36.11 -9.75 46.03
N VAL A 903 35.41 -8.79 45.46
CA VAL A 903 33.99 -8.51 45.71
C VAL A 903 33.17 -8.91 44.51
N GLY A 904 32.29 -9.91 44.67
CA GLY A 904 31.37 -10.35 43.61
C GLY A 904 30.21 -9.35 43.35
N ASN A 905 29.60 -9.42 42.15
CA ASN A 905 28.55 -8.51 41.73
C ASN A 905 27.35 -8.41 42.69
N ALA A 906 26.94 -9.51 43.32
CA ALA A 906 25.84 -9.50 44.28
C ALA A 906 26.14 -8.63 45.50
N PHE A 907 27.36 -8.73 46.04
CA PHE A 907 27.76 -7.90 47.17
C PHE A 907 28.01 -6.43 46.77
N ALA A 908 28.56 -6.20 45.58
CA ALA A 908 28.67 -4.85 45.01
C ALA A 908 27.30 -4.17 44.88
N MET A 909 26.29 -4.93 44.47
CA MET A 909 24.91 -4.41 44.36
C MET A 909 24.30 -4.11 45.74
N GLN A 910 24.57 -4.92 46.75
CA GLN A 910 24.15 -4.63 48.12
C GLN A 910 24.84 -3.37 48.68
N LEU A 911 26.12 -3.14 48.39
CA LEU A 911 26.82 -1.90 48.75
C LEU A 911 26.22 -0.67 48.04
N TRP A 912 25.81 -0.85 46.79
CA TRP A 912 25.07 0.18 46.05
C TRP A 912 23.75 0.51 46.72
N ASP A 913 22.90 -0.48 46.97
CA ASP A 913 21.61 -0.31 47.60
C ASP A 913 21.76 0.33 49.02
N LEU A 914 22.75 -0.08 49.78
CA LEU A 914 23.07 0.52 51.08
C LEU A 914 23.49 2.01 50.94
N THR A 915 24.27 2.34 49.89
CA THR A 915 24.67 3.73 49.60
C THR A 915 23.46 4.59 49.28
N ILE A 916 22.54 4.08 48.44
CA ILE A 916 21.31 4.81 48.11
C ILE A 916 20.45 5.06 49.34
N GLU A 917 20.29 4.04 50.19
CA GLU A 917 19.47 4.16 51.40
C GLU A 917 20.09 5.05 52.48
N GLN A 918 21.41 5.05 52.64
CA GLN A 918 22.03 5.75 53.75
C GLN A 918 22.59 7.13 53.43
N ASN A 919 22.94 7.39 52.17
CA ASN A 919 23.71 8.56 51.78
C ASN A 919 22.99 9.55 50.88
N ILE A 920 21.82 9.17 50.28
CA ILE A 920 21.20 9.97 49.23
C ILE A 920 19.79 10.43 49.65
N LEU A 921 19.58 11.73 49.62
CA LEU A 921 18.29 12.37 49.81
C LEU A 921 17.93 13.17 48.54
N VAL A 922 16.68 13.06 48.06
CA VAL A 922 16.26 13.78 46.86
C VAL A 922 14.94 14.48 47.04
N VAL A 923 14.94 15.81 46.97
CA VAL A 923 13.73 16.62 46.91
C VAL A 923 13.30 16.76 45.46
N CYS A 924 12.20 16.13 45.11
CA CYS A 924 11.69 16.08 43.75
C CYS A 924 10.73 17.21 43.45
N LYS A 925 10.77 17.70 42.23
CA LYS A 925 9.92 18.81 41.79
C LYS A 925 8.45 18.41 41.66
N THR A 926 8.16 17.17 41.33
CA THR A 926 6.79 16.63 41.11
C THR A 926 6.71 15.17 41.59
N PRO A 927 5.49 14.65 41.82
CA PRO A 927 5.33 13.22 42.14
C PRO A 927 5.93 12.29 41.09
N MET A 928 5.78 12.59 39.78
CA MET A 928 6.39 11.78 38.72
C MET A 928 7.92 11.88 38.73
N ALA A 929 8.50 13.03 39.04
CA ALA A 929 9.95 13.18 39.22
C ALA A 929 10.49 12.28 40.33
N ARG A 930 9.71 12.06 41.41
CA ARG A 930 10.03 11.06 42.45
C ARG A 930 10.14 9.65 41.88
N SER A 931 9.14 9.22 41.10
CA SER A 931 9.16 7.90 40.47
C SER A 931 10.30 7.76 39.43
N ILE A 932 10.56 8.81 38.65
CA ILE A 932 11.71 8.85 37.72
C ILE A 932 13.03 8.70 38.49
N THR A 933 13.22 9.46 39.56
CA THR A 933 14.44 9.42 40.40
C THR A 933 14.65 8.04 40.97
N ARG A 934 13.61 7.44 41.56
CA ARG A 934 13.67 6.07 42.10
C ARG A 934 14.09 5.09 40.98
N ARG A 935 13.50 5.18 39.83
CA ARG A 935 13.81 4.34 38.65
C ARG A 935 15.27 4.52 38.19
N THR A 936 15.77 5.74 38.21
CA THR A 936 17.16 6.08 37.85
C THR A 936 18.15 5.44 38.85
N LEU A 937 17.89 5.56 40.17
CA LEU A 937 18.81 5.10 41.20
C LEU A 937 18.82 3.58 41.37
N VAL A 938 17.65 2.95 41.43
CA VAL A 938 17.53 1.53 41.80
C VAL A 938 16.77 0.67 40.78
N GLY A 939 16.27 1.25 39.67
CA GLY A 939 15.55 0.51 38.66
C GLY A 939 14.21 -0.04 39.16
N PHE A 940 14.01 -1.33 38.95
CA PHE A 940 12.81 -2.07 39.43
C PHE A 940 13.04 -2.85 40.73
N ARG A 941 14.22 -2.71 41.34
CA ARG A 941 14.54 -3.39 42.63
C ARG A 941 13.75 -2.76 43.78
N ASP A 942 13.42 -3.59 44.74
CA ASP A 942 12.76 -3.17 45.97
C ASP A 942 13.78 -2.63 47.01
N THR A 943 14.42 -1.51 46.66
CA THR A 943 15.37 -0.80 47.49
C THR A 943 14.73 0.51 47.97
N LYS A 944 14.92 0.83 49.24
CA LYS A 944 14.41 2.05 49.82
C LYS A 944 15.18 3.24 49.26
N VAL A 945 14.46 4.19 48.69
CA VAL A 945 15.01 5.46 48.17
C VAL A 945 14.33 6.62 48.86
N HIS A 946 15.13 7.51 49.47
CA HIS A 946 14.62 8.73 50.09
C HIS A 946 14.49 9.84 49.04
N ALA A 947 13.44 9.69 48.21
CA ALA A 947 13.07 10.68 47.21
C ALA A 947 11.64 11.15 47.50
N GLU A 948 11.46 12.42 47.81
CA GLU A 948 10.17 12.95 48.26
C GLU A 948 9.79 14.21 47.46
N TYR A 949 8.51 14.36 47.21
CA TYR A 949 7.95 15.56 46.58
C TYR A 949 7.65 16.61 47.63
N TYR A 950 8.23 17.81 47.47
CA TYR A 950 7.90 18.97 48.27
C TYR A 950 7.07 19.97 47.49
N LYS A 951 5.78 20.16 47.86
CA LYS A 951 4.87 21.05 47.17
C LYS A 951 5.29 22.52 47.28
N ASN A 952 5.35 23.25 46.17
CA ASN A 952 5.68 24.68 46.10
C ASN A 952 7.01 25.03 46.79
N LEU A 953 8.04 24.18 46.67
CA LEU A 953 9.33 24.31 47.33
C LEU A 953 9.93 25.72 47.17
N ILE A 954 10.01 26.28 45.95
CA ILE A 954 10.65 27.56 45.66
C ILE A 954 9.88 28.72 46.32
N GLU A 955 8.54 28.71 46.27
CA GLU A 955 7.69 29.71 46.92
C GLU A 955 7.88 29.63 48.47
N ASN A 956 7.88 28.44 49.00
CA ASN A 956 8.08 28.21 50.44
C ASN A 956 9.46 28.62 50.89
N ILE A 957 10.53 28.39 50.11
CA ILE A 957 11.88 28.89 50.43
C ILE A 957 11.88 30.43 50.47
N SER A 958 11.19 31.10 49.55
CA SER A 958 11.14 32.60 49.53
C SER A 958 10.27 33.20 50.61
N GLN A 959 9.21 32.49 51.05
CA GLN A 959 8.26 32.99 52.07
C GLN A 959 8.65 32.62 53.49
N ASN A 960 9.19 31.41 53.74
CA ASN A 960 9.56 30.92 55.04
C ASN A 960 10.67 29.82 54.92
N SER A 961 11.91 30.24 54.75
CA SER A 961 13.08 29.34 54.59
C SER A 961 13.29 28.44 55.82
N ASP A 962 13.00 28.93 57.03
CA ASP A 962 13.21 28.16 58.28
C ASP A 962 12.25 26.97 58.34
N LEU A 963 11.02 27.13 57.88
CA LEU A 963 10.07 26.00 57.78
C LEU A 963 10.53 24.94 56.83
N VAL A 964 11.04 25.33 55.66
CA VAL A 964 11.57 24.39 54.64
C VAL A 964 12.78 23.66 55.20
N VAL A 965 13.75 24.36 55.80
CA VAL A 965 14.93 23.77 56.40
C VAL A 965 14.57 22.77 57.51
N ASN A 966 13.64 23.16 58.40
CA ASN A 966 13.17 22.28 59.48
C ASN A 966 12.48 21.01 58.91
N THR A 967 11.66 21.17 57.89
CA THR A 967 11.01 20.04 57.22
C THR A 967 12.05 19.09 56.60
N LEU A 968 13.00 19.63 55.88
CA LEU A 968 14.04 18.82 55.21
C LEU A 968 15.02 18.16 56.21
N ARG A 969 15.14 18.68 57.44
CA ARG A 969 15.91 18.06 58.50
C ARG A 969 15.15 17.02 59.31
N ASP A 970 13.83 16.92 59.12
CA ASP A 970 13.00 15.92 59.82
C ASP A 970 13.08 14.56 59.13
N GLY A 971 14.00 13.75 59.59
CA GLY A 971 14.23 12.41 59.08
C GLY A 971 13.00 11.51 59.14
N LYS A 972 12.23 11.58 60.20
CA LYS A 972 11.12 10.69 60.43
C LYS A 972 9.87 11.04 59.61
N ASN A 973 9.46 12.30 59.66
CA ASN A 973 8.16 12.69 59.08
C ASN A 973 8.26 13.00 57.59
N PHE A 974 9.39 13.52 57.10
CA PHE A 974 9.56 13.84 55.70
C PHE A 974 10.21 12.71 54.90
N TRP A 975 11.29 12.11 55.43
CA TRP A 975 12.07 11.08 54.73
C TRP A 975 11.69 9.65 55.07
N GLY A 976 10.87 9.45 56.14
CA GLY A 976 10.49 8.10 56.60
C GLY A 976 11.67 7.31 57.15
N ILE A 977 12.65 8.00 57.76
CA ILE A 977 13.80 7.40 58.43
C ILE A 977 13.42 7.18 59.89
N ASN A 978 13.59 5.95 60.41
CA ASN A 978 13.08 5.54 61.74
C ASN A 978 13.77 6.22 62.97
N GLU A 979 14.69 7.12 62.77
CA GLU A 979 15.40 7.83 63.84
C GLU A 979 14.92 9.27 64.00
N ASN A 980 14.61 9.66 65.22
CA ASN A 980 14.27 11.07 65.59
C ASN A 980 15.53 11.98 65.63
N LYS A 981 16.39 11.86 64.62
CA LYS A 981 17.65 12.60 64.57
C LYS A 981 17.52 13.77 63.60
N HIS A 982 17.90 14.96 64.06
CA HIS A 982 18.15 16.06 63.12
C HIS A 982 19.30 15.66 62.20
N MET A 983 19.01 15.57 60.92
CA MET A 983 19.98 15.16 59.90
C MET A 983 20.93 16.31 59.60
N THR A 984 22.23 16.00 59.57
CA THR A 984 23.25 16.91 59.07
C THR A 984 23.53 16.55 57.62
N ILE A 985 23.36 17.48 56.74
CA ILE A 985 23.57 17.31 55.31
C ILE A 985 24.96 17.85 55.00
N ASP A 986 25.84 16.99 54.42
CA ASP A 986 27.23 17.32 54.13
C ASP A 986 27.34 18.12 52.81
N ALA A 987 26.49 17.82 51.81
CA ALA A 987 26.47 18.56 50.57
C ALA A 987 25.06 18.64 49.97
N ILE A 988 24.78 19.78 49.32
CA ILE A 988 23.57 20.01 48.52
C ILE A 988 23.99 20.17 47.06
N ILE A 989 23.43 19.35 46.22
CA ILE A 989 23.70 19.39 44.77
C ILE A 989 22.43 19.69 43.98
N GLY A 990 22.55 20.20 42.81
CA GLY A 990 21.41 20.47 41.88
C GLY A 990 21.75 21.40 40.76
N ASN A 991 20.84 21.52 39.84
CA ASN A 991 20.88 22.51 38.76
C ASN A 991 19.80 23.56 39.04
N PRO A 992 20.16 24.72 39.60
CA PRO A 992 19.19 25.74 39.91
C PRO A 992 18.50 26.23 38.64
N PRO A 993 17.18 26.51 38.63
CA PRO A 993 16.52 27.13 37.53
C PRO A 993 17.06 28.54 37.32
N TYR A 994 17.47 28.87 36.11
CA TYR A 994 17.84 30.24 35.70
C TYR A 994 16.63 31.13 35.58
#